data_0649d36e73d0a748f8b6f8474dd0e372
#
_entry.id   0649d36e73d0a748f8b6f8474dd0e372
#
_cell.length_a   1.000
_cell.length_b   1.000
_cell.length_c   1.000
_cell.angle_alpha   90.00
_cell.angle_beta   90.00
_cell.angle_gamma   90.00
#
_symmetry.space_group_name_H-M   'P 1'
#
loop_
_entity.id
_entity.type
_entity.pdbx_description
1 polymer ?
#
loop_
_entity_poly.entity_id
_entity_poly.type
_entity_poly.pdbx_seq_one_letter_code
_entity_poly.pdbx_strand_id
1 'polypeptide(L)'
;MKKPHAFFKRKNDDIQSSKSNITTDIDHLNSESRPAKSLRVEINERFDIQSLVRDPGLRPQIWEYPIEKRDEVRRTYINAGPYQCMLSQYPKSEGKHPRSFQASWFKLFPYWLEYSPTADAAFCLPCYVFHAQDIPSGLDAFTINGFNSWKKVRDGKNCAFLAHIGKDLTSPHRIAKKACEDLMNQQIHIVQSFEKFTSQEVAENRLRLKASIETTRWLAFQGCSFRGHDESISSTNRGNFLELLSFIASYNDKIAEVLAKAPRNASYTSPTTQKQILQVLAARVKNAIREEIGDAKFCIIVDEARDESKKEQMSIVLRFVNKDGYVQERFFGIVHIKDTVASTLKECIFSVLSRHTLDVQNIRGQGYDGASNIRGEWNGLQALILGECPYAYYVHCFAHRLKLALVAASKEVISVHHFFTKLSSIVNIVGASCKRNDQLKAAHASNIAHLLNINELESGKGLNQIGSLQRAGDTRWSSHLKSISSLIKMFSATCEVLLNIIEDGTTPAQRGDANAAYEVLTSFEFVFILHLMRKILEISNLLCQALQLQSQDILNAMHLVSSTKLLIQKLRDDGWDELVANVKSFCQAVNIPMPDFNAQYIARRGRARHQQEEITVEHRYKVDIFNAVIDSQLQELNCKFNDNTVELIILSSALDPREMHSSFKIDDICRLVQNFYPKDFEEHEMLQLRIQFEHFDHVRQLPDFRALTTISDLCQWLVKTRKSEIYPLVFRVITLILTLPVSTATTERSFSAMSIVKTTLRNKMEDEFLNDILLVYIEKKIAKKFSIDSLVDDFCDMQERRSKF
;
A
#
# COMPACT_ATOMS: atom_id res chain seq x y z
N MET A 1 -44.92 -11.01 -8.01
CA MET A 1 -45.37 -9.99 -8.97
C MET A 1 -44.20 -9.41 -9.75
N LYS A 2 -44.20 -9.70 -11.03
CA LYS A 2 -43.64 -9.03 -12.21
C LYS A 2 -42.30 -8.28 -12.14
N LYS A 3 -41.28 -8.87 -12.81
CA LYS A 3 -40.14 -8.20 -13.46
C LYS A 3 -40.64 -7.32 -14.64
N PRO A 4 -39.79 -6.40 -15.12
CA PRO A 4 -39.63 -6.35 -16.57
C PRO A 4 -38.17 -6.53 -17.05
N HIS A 5 -38.10 -7.18 -18.20
CA HIS A 5 -37.04 -7.45 -19.14
C HIS A 5 -36.50 -6.17 -19.82
N ALA A 6 -35.17 -6.19 -20.07
CA ALA A 6 -34.52 -6.55 -21.33
C ALA A 6 -34.42 -5.42 -22.38
N PHE A 7 -33.27 -5.22 -22.90
CA PHE A 7 -32.80 -5.21 -24.29
C PHE A 7 -31.56 -4.37 -24.46
N PHE A 8 -30.44 -4.95 -24.89
CA PHE A 8 -29.84 -4.64 -26.18
C PHE A 8 -28.70 -5.65 -26.48
N LYS A 9 -28.91 -6.37 -27.56
CA LYS A 9 -27.92 -7.18 -28.29
C LYS A 9 -27.05 -6.29 -29.14
N ARG A 10 -25.74 -6.57 -29.19
CA ARG A 10 -24.86 -6.13 -30.27
C ARG A 10 -24.40 -7.33 -31.09
N LYS A 11 -24.50 -7.16 -32.40
CA LYS A 11 -24.00 -8.04 -33.44
C LYS A 11 -22.49 -8.01 -33.51
N ASN A 12 -21.89 -9.19 -33.67
CA ASN A 12 -20.59 -9.41 -34.25
C ASN A 12 -20.66 -9.31 -35.77
N ASP A 13 -19.66 -8.73 -36.38
CA ASP A 13 -19.25 -9.07 -37.75
C ASP A 13 -17.74 -9.15 -37.81
N ASP A 14 -17.28 -10.33 -38.19
CA ASP A 14 -15.92 -10.73 -38.53
C ASP A 14 -15.45 -10.06 -39.82
N ILE A 15 -14.17 -9.70 -39.93
CA ILE A 15 -13.42 -9.79 -41.17
C ILE A 15 -11.95 -10.12 -40.88
N GLN A 16 -11.48 -11.10 -41.61
CA GLN A 16 -10.17 -11.75 -41.60
C GLN A 16 -9.05 -10.94 -42.19
N SER A 17 -7.88 -11.29 -41.69
CA SER A 17 -6.53 -11.15 -42.18
C SER A 17 -6.25 -11.08 -43.69
N SER A 18 -5.21 -10.32 -44.08
CA SER A 18 -4.15 -10.82 -44.96
C SER A 18 -2.88 -9.95 -44.88
N LYS A 19 -1.75 -10.66 -44.80
CA LYS A 19 -0.38 -10.16 -44.92
C LYS A 19 -0.03 -9.90 -46.37
N SER A 20 0.83 -8.90 -46.65
CA SER A 20 1.98 -9.09 -47.55
C SER A 20 2.97 -7.91 -47.54
N ASN A 21 4.24 -8.26 -47.49
CA ASN A 21 5.43 -7.42 -47.66
C ASN A 21 5.52 -6.88 -49.08
N ILE A 22 6.28 -5.79 -49.25
CA ILE A 22 7.49 -5.71 -50.14
C ILE A 22 7.79 -4.22 -50.48
N THR A 23 8.94 -3.79 -50.06
CA THR A 23 10.02 -2.93 -50.62
C THR A 23 9.84 -2.03 -51.82
N THR A 24 10.45 -0.85 -51.65
CA THR A 24 11.35 -0.03 -52.52
C THR A 24 10.78 0.81 -53.66
N ASP A 25 11.24 1.98 -53.57
CA ASP A 25 11.83 2.96 -54.52
C ASP A 25 10.97 4.05 -55.22
N ILE A 26 11.33 5.26 -54.85
CA ILE A 26 11.79 6.40 -55.72
C ILE A 26 10.80 7.10 -56.68
N ASP A 27 10.69 8.40 -56.41
CA ASP A 27 10.64 9.58 -57.27
C ASP A 27 9.30 10.16 -57.80
N HIS A 28 9.24 11.44 -57.51
CA HIS A 28 8.73 12.58 -58.26
C HIS A 28 7.28 13.05 -58.12
N LEU A 29 7.25 14.27 -57.50
CA LEU A 29 6.47 15.42 -57.93
C LEU A 29 4.92 15.34 -57.91
N ASN A 30 4.30 15.98 -56.91
CA ASN A 30 3.55 17.18 -57.17
C ASN A 30 3.13 17.92 -55.85
N SER A 31 3.35 19.21 -55.93
CA SER A 31 3.03 20.20 -54.94
C SER A 31 1.53 20.41 -54.75
N GLU A 32 1.05 20.19 -53.50
CA GLU A 32 -0.09 20.94 -53.00
C GLU A 32 0.23 21.50 -51.62
N SER A 33 0.08 22.78 -51.53
CA SER A 33 0.43 23.67 -50.43
C SER A 33 -0.37 23.36 -49.18
N ARG A 34 0.32 22.85 -48.14
CA ARG A 34 -0.16 22.97 -46.76
C ARG A 34 0.07 24.40 -46.27
N PRO A 35 -0.86 25.00 -45.50
CA PRO A 35 -0.66 26.31 -44.93
C PRO A 35 0.54 26.29 -43.98
N ALA A 36 1.35 27.34 -44.11
CA ALA A 36 2.60 27.54 -43.37
C ALA A 36 2.40 27.37 -41.86
N LYS A 37 3.26 26.57 -41.24
CA LYS A 37 3.47 26.57 -39.80
C LYS A 37 3.83 27.98 -39.38
N SER A 38 3.10 28.54 -38.39
CA SER A 38 3.44 29.79 -37.75
C SER A 38 4.94 29.83 -37.43
N LEU A 39 5.58 30.90 -37.88
CA LEU A 39 6.96 31.23 -37.52
C LEU A 39 7.04 31.26 -35.98
N ARG A 40 7.82 30.34 -35.40
CA ARG A 40 8.35 30.49 -34.05
C ARG A 40 9.20 31.76 -34.07
N VAL A 41 8.67 32.82 -33.58
CA VAL A 41 9.44 34.02 -33.29
C VAL A 41 10.37 33.68 -32.15
N GLU A 42 11.66 33.51 -32.43
CA GLU A 42 12.71 33.57 -31.41
C GLU A 42 12.66 34.98 -30.80
N ILE A 43 11.98 35.07 -29.64
CA ILE A 43 11.85 36.33 -28.89
C ILE A 43 13.14 36.52 -28.10
N ASN A 44 14.13 37.13 -28.77
CA ASN A 44 15.32 37.66 -28.13
C ASN A 44 14.96 38.90 -27.29
N GLU A 45 15.36 38.95 -26.12
CA GLU A 45 15.57 39.90 -25.00
C GLU A 45 14.96 41.37 -25.04
N ARG A 46 14.23 41.77 -26.06
CA ARG A 46 13.54 43.07 -26.09
C ARG A 46 12.15 42.95 -26.66
N PHE A 47 11.25 42.31 -25.93
CA PHE A 47 9.83 42.33 -26.27
C PHE A 47 9.22 43.66 -25.84
N ASP A 48 8.89 44.54 -26.86
CA ASP A 48 8.18 45.80 -26.61
C ASP A 48 6.68 45.55 -26.58
N ILE A 49 6.06 45.69 -25.41
CA ILE A 49 4.62 45.52 -25.18
C ILE A 49 3.78 46.53 -25.99
N GLN A 50 4.36 47.66 -26.41
CA GLN A 50 3.67 48.67 -27.24
C GLN A 50 3.47 48.23 -28.69
N SER A 51 4.17 47.16 -29.13
CA SER A 51 4.11 46.63 -30.51
C SER A 51 3.18 45.42 -30.69
N LEU A 52 2.22 45.20 -29.79
CA LEU A 52 1.33 44.04 -29.86
C LEU A 52 0.45 44.05 -31.12
N VAL A 53 0.42 42.92 -31.83
CA VAL A 53 -0.41 42.75 -33.05
C VAL A 53 -1.89 42.73 -32.65
N ARG A 54 -2.67 43.65 -33.17
CA ARG A 54 -4.10 43.83 -32.82
C ARG A 54 -5.01 42.89 -33.64
N ASP A 55 -4.66 42.55 -34.87
CA ASP A 55 -5.48 41.65 -35.70
C ASP A 55 -5.52 40.25 -35.12
N PRO A 56 -6.72 39.73 -34.73
CA PRO A 56 -6.85 38.41 -34.11
C PRO A 56 -6.31 37.25 -34.95
N GLY A 57 -6.32 37.38 -36.27
CA GLY A 57 -5.81 36.33 -37.17
C GLY A 57 -4.29 36.30 -37.32
N LEU A 58 -3.58 37.30 -36.84
CA LEU A 58 -2.12 37.44 -36.95
C LEU A 58 -1.41 37.39 -35.59
N ARG A 59 -2.12 37.54 -34.47
CA ARG A 59 -1.51 37.60 -33.13
C ARG A 59 -1.07 36.24 -32.65
N PRO A 60 0.11 36.11 -31.98
CA PRO A 60 0.55 34.92 -31.35
C PRO A 60 -0.40 34.47 -30.24
N GLN A 61 -0.44 33.17 -29.94
CA GLN A 61 -1.24 32.67 -28.82
C GLN A 61 -0.61 33.08 -27.48
N ILE A 62 -1.44 33.25 -26.43
CA ILE A 62 -0.95 33.73 -25.10
C ILE A 62 0.15 32.80 -24.52
N TRP A 63 0.12 31.51 -24.76
CA TRP A 63 1.15 30.60 -24.30
C TRP A 63 2.48 30.70 -25.07
N GLU A 64 2.52 31.36 -26.22
CA GLU A 64 3.76 31.58 -26.98
C GLU A 64 4.58 32.76 -26.42
N TYR A 65 3.97 33.58 -25.55
CA TYR A 65 4.69 34.63 -24.84
C TYR A 65 5.45 34.10 -23.62
N PRO A 66 6.58 34.73 -23.22
CA PRO A 66 7.31 34.36 -22.00
C PRO A 66 6.38 34.39 -20.78
N ILE A 67 6.51 33.38 -19.91
CA ILE A 67 5.62 33.19 -18.75
C ILE A 67 5.52 34.45 -17.89
N GLU A 68 6.65 35.11 -17.63
CA GLU A 68 6.76 36.33 -16.84
C GLU A 68 6.02 37.55 -17.45
N LYS A 69 5.82 37.54 -18.75
CA LYS A 69 5.17 38.64 -19.50
C LYS A 69 3.71 38.40 -19.84
N ARG A 70 3.23 37.15 -19.66
CA ARG A 70 1.85 36.76 -20.08
C ARG A 70 0.77 37.63 -19.45
N ASP A 71 0.88 37.93 -18.16
CA ASP A 71 -0.13 38.73 -17.46
C ASP A 71 -0.07 40.22 -17.89
N GLU A 72 1.08 40.74 -18.21
CA GLU A 72 1.24 42.08 -18.75
C GLU A 72 0.65 42.19 -20.17
N VAL A 73 0.91 41.18 -21.00
CA VAL A 73 0.30 41.03 -22.33
C VAL A 73 -1.22 40.93 -22.25
N ARG A 74 -1.74 40.10 -21.35
CA ARG A 74 -3.18 39.95 -21.09
C ARG A 74 -3.81 41.29 -20.72
N ARG A 75 -3.23 42.02 -19.77
CA ARG A 75 -3.73 43.32 -19.34
C ARG A 75 -3.73 44.34 -20.50
N THR A 76 -2.69 44.33 -21.34
CA THR A 76 -2.59 45.21 -22.50
C THR A 76 -3.69 44.93 -23.51
N TYR A 77 -3.98 43.63 -23.82
CA TYR A 77 -5.09 43.28 -24.72
C TYR A 77 -6.46 43.65 -24.12
N ILE A 78 -6.67 43.39 -22.82
CA ILE A 78 -7.93 43.73 -22.15
C ILE A 78 -8.16 45.26 -22.13
N ASN A 79 -7.14 46.05 -21.82
CA ASN A 79 -7.21 47.51 -21.82
C ASN A 79 -7.47 48.09 -23.22
N ALA A 80 -6.86 47.47 -24.23
CA ALA A 80 -7.07 47.86 -25.62
C ALA A 80 -8.48 47.49 -26.15
N GLY A 81 -9.19 46.58 -25.45
CA GLY A 81 -10.51 46.09 -25.85
C GLY A 81 -10.53 45.26 -27.12
N PRO A 82 -11.69 44.73 -27.51
CA PRO A 82 -11.81 43.90 -28.70
C PRO A 82 -11.49 44.63 -29.98
N TYR A 83 -10.82 43.96 -30.91
CA TYR A 83 -10.48 44.54 -32.22
C TYR A 83 -11.69 44.51 -33.15
N GLN A 84 -12.39 45.68 -33.26
CA GLN A 84 -13.62 45.87 -34.02
C GLN A 84 -13.35 46.69 -35.30
N CYS A 85 -12.74 46.06 -36.29
CA CYS A 85 -12.38 46.67 -37.55
C CYS A 85 -13.62 46.93 -38.42
N MET A 86 -13.92 48.20 -38.68
CA MET A 86 -15.05 48.64 -39.51
C MET A 86 -14.63 48.75 -40.96
N LEU A 87 -15.04 47.80 -41.78
CA LEU A 87 -14.81 47.83 -43.24
C LEU A 87 -16.02 48.43 -43.98
N SER A 88 -15.77 49.05 -45.08
CA SER A 88 -16.80 49.56 -46.02
C SER A 88 -17.60 48.41 -46.64
N GLN A 89 -16.94 47.24 -46.88
CA GLN A 89 -17.57 46.03 -47.35
C GLN A 89 -16.76 44.84 -46.74
N TYR A 90 -17.49 43.86 -46.15
CA TYR A 90 -16.90 42.62 -45.65
C TYR A 90 -16.90 41.59 -46.77
N PRO A 91 -15.88 40.68 -46.84
CA PRO A 91 -15.83 39.62 -47.81
C PRO A 91 -17.07 38.72 -47.76
N LYS A 92 -17.53 38.31 -48.93
CA LYS A 92 -18.67 37.43 -49.06
C LYS A 92 -18.21 35.96 -49.15
N SER A 93 -18.82 35.07 -48.36
CA SER A 93 -18.54 33.64 -48.43
C SER A 93 -18.92 33.05 -49.78
N GLU A 94 -18.19 32.05 -50.24
CA GLU A 94 -18.52 31.31 -51.48
C GLU A 94 -19.80 30.52 -51.33
N GLY A 95 -20.62 30.37 -52.39
CA GLY A 95 -21.83 29.53 -52.44
C GLY A 95 -23.06 30.21 -53.05
N LYS A 96 -24.16 29.44 -53.17
CA LYS A 96 -25.44 29.88 -53.77
C LYS A 96 -26.11 31.06 -53.03
N HIS A 97 -25.80 31.31 -51.76
CA HIS A 97 -26.31 32.42 -50.95
C HIS A 97 -25.16 33.03 -50.17
N PRO A 98 -24.36 33.88 -50.78
CA PRO A 98 -23.18 34.50 -50.16
C PRO A 98 -23.57 35.31 -48.91
N ARG A 99 -22.85 35.10 -47.82
CA ARG A 99 -23.02 35.83 -46.57
C ARG A 99 -21.69 36.45 -46.15
N SER A 100 -21.77 37.54 -45.40
CA SER A 100 -20.59 38.26 -44.90
C SER A 100 -20.77 38.58 -43.40
N PHE A 101 -19.70 38.91 -42.73
CA PHE A 101 -19.74 39.55 -41.41
C PHE A 101 -20.59 40.82 -41.48
N GLN A 102 -21.27 41.15 -40.39
CA GLN A 102 -22.08 42.36 -40.29
C GLN A 102 -21.56 43.26 -39.18
N ALA A 103 -21.23 44.49 -39.52
CA ALA A 103 -20.77 45.52 -38.55
C ALA A 103 -21.75 45.77 -37.41
N SER A 104 -23.04 45.55 -37.62
CA SER A 104 -24.07 45.65 -36.59
C SER A 104 -23.87 44.64 -35.42
N TRP A 105 -23.16 43.53 -35.64
CA TRP A 105 -22.88 42.56 -34.61
C TRP A 105 -21.94 43.09 -33.53
N PHE A 106 -21.06 44.02 -33.83
CA PHE A 106 -20.24 44.71 -32.84
C PHE A 106 -21.09 45.47 -31.82
N LYS A 107 -22.21 46.06 -32.24
CA LYS A 107 -23.14 46.71 -31.31
C LYS A 107 -23.89 45.75 -30.41
N LEU A 108 -24.14 44.49 -30.87
CA LEU A 108 -24.80 43.44 -30.12
C LEU A 108 -23.84 42.77 -29.16
N PHE A 109 -22.55 42.68 -29.49
CA PHE A 109 -21.52 41.98 -28.71
C PHE A 109 -20.28 42.90 -28.48
N PRO A 110 -20.41 44.08 -27.86
CA PRO A 110 -19.38 45.11 -27.83
C PRO A 110 -18.15 44.71 -26.98
N TYR A 111 -18.29 43.82 -26.03
CA TYR A 111 -17.25 43.53 -25.03
C TYR A 111 -16.33 42.36 -25.34
N TRP A 112 -16.65 41.55 -26.40
CA TRP A 112 -15.86 40.36 -26.66
C TRP A 112 -15.62 40.06 -28.13
N LEU A 113 -16.52 40.52 -29.04
CA LEU A 113 -16.49 40.17 -30.46
C LEU A 113 -15.40 40.95 -31.17
N GLU A 114 -14.49 40.23 -31.80
CA GLU A 114 -13.42 40.71 -32.64
C GLU A 114 -13.62 40.22 -34.09
N TYR A 115 -13.12 40.97 -35.07
CA TYR A 115 -13.09 40.54 -36.47
C TYR A 115 -11.69 40.75 -37.04
N SER A 116 -11.14 39.69 -37.63
CA SER A 116 -9.87 39.72 -38.36
C SER A 116 -10.15 39.96 -39.85
N PRO A 117 -9.72 41.07 -40.40
CA PRO A 117 -9.78 41.31 -41.86
C PRO A 117 -8.85 40.37 -42.64
N THR A 118 -7.75 39.94 -42.05
CA THR A 118 -6.75 39.05 -42.66
C THR A 118 -7.28 37.63 -42.79
N ALA A 119 -8.00 37.11 -41.76
CA ALA A 119 -8.54 35.73 -41.72
C ALA A 119 -10.01 35.67 -42.19
N ASP A 120 -10.70 36.78 -42.48
CA ASP A 120 -12.15 36.89 -42.69
C ASP A 120 -12.94 36.06 -41.67
N ALA A 121 -12.64 36.24 -40.39
CA ALA A 121 -13.19 35.46 -39.29
C ALA A 121 -13.43 36.25 -38.03
N ALA A 122 -14.43 35.83 -37.23
CA ALA A 122 -14.73 36.37 -35.92
C ALA A 122 -13.96 35.63 -34.81
N PHE A 123 -13.50 36.40 -33.81
CA PHE A 123 -12.76 35.91 -32.64
C PHE A 123 -13.39 36.45 -31.36
N CYS A 124 -12.93 35.90 -30.22
CA CYS A 124 -13.36 36.28 -28.88
C CYS A 124 -12.17 36.71 -28.03
N LEU A 125 -12.12 38.01 -27.66
CA LEU A 125 -11.04 38.53 -26.84
C LEU A 125 -10.89 37.86 -25.48
N PRO A 126 -11.91 37.73 -24.59
CA PRO A 126 -11.76 37.07 -23.32
C PRO A 126 -11.29 35.63 -23.45
N CYS A 127 -11.88 34.88 -24.39
CA CYS A 127 -11.48 33.47 -24.60
C CYS A 127 -10.05 33.34 -25.12
N TYR A 128 -9.58 34.23 -25.98
CA TYR A 128 -8.19 34.29 -26.42
C TYR A 128 -7.23 34.59 -25.27
N VAL A 129 -7.53 35.61 -24.46
CA VAL A 129 -6.66 36.05 -23.34
C VAL A 129 -6.45 34.95 -22.30
N PHE A 130 -7.47 34.12 -22.05
CA PHE A 130 -7.42 33.01 -21.07
C PHE A 130 -7.54 31.64 -21.71
N HIS A 131 -7.12 31.48 -22.98
CA HIS A 131 -7.05 30.19 -23.64
C HIS A 131 -5.89 29.35 -23.09
N ALA A 132 -6.15 28.04 -22.77
CA ALA A 132 -5.15 27.08 -22.34
C ALA A 132 -4.74 26.19 -23.52
N GLN A 133 -3.52 25.67 -23.50
CA GLN A 133 -2.94 24.87 -24.59
C GLN A 133 -3.63 23.50 -24.78
N ASP A 134 -4.23 22.93 -23.73
CA ASP A 134 -4.77 21.57 -23.68
C ASP A 134 -6.30 21.52 -23.65
N ILE A 135 -6.99 22.29 -24.50
CA ILE A 135 -8.47 22.26 -24.54
C ILE A 135 -8.96 21.24 -25.58
N PRO A 136 -10.05 20.47 -25.29
CA PRO A 136 -10.63 19.54 -26.27
C PRO A 136 -11.03 20.22 -27.58
N SER A 137 -10.77 19.55 -28.71
CA SER A 137 -11.15 20.02 -30.07
C SER A 137 -12.64 20.38 -30.16
N GLY A 138 -12.92 21.60 -30.58
CA GLY A 138 -14.29 22.15 -30.73
C GLY A 138 -14.52 23.51 -30.05
N LEU A 139 -13.64 23.94 -29.14
CA LEU A 139 -13.67 25.26 -28.51
C LEU A 139 -12.76 26.29 -29.22
N ASP A 140 -11.96 25.86 -30.20
CA ASP A 140 -10.94 26.63 -30.89
C ASP A 140 -11.49 27.61 -31.95
N ALA A 141 -12.77 27.47 -32.30
CA ALA A 141 -13.40 28.24 -33.37
C ALA A 141 -13.37 29.75 -33.14
N PHE A 142 -13.33 30.24 -31.89
CA PHE A 142 -13.30 31.68 -31.57
C PHE A 142 -11.95 32.12 -30.96
N THR A 143 -10.96 31.25 -30.91
CA THR A 143 -9.67 31.55 -30.29
C THR A 143 -8.47 31.32 -31.20
N ILE A 144 -8.43 30.23 -31.94
CA ILE A 144 -7.31 29.81 -32.80
C ILE A 144 -7.71 29.88 -34.28
N ASN A 145 -8.79 29.18 -34.66
CA ASN A 145 -9.15 28.99 -36.07
C ASN A 145 -9.90 30.16 -36.69
N GLY A 146 -10.58 30.97 -35.86
CA GLY A 146 -11.50 31.99 -36.33
C GLY A 146 -12.82 31.41 -36.82
N PHE A 147 -13.93 32.05 -36.44
CA PHE A 147 -15.27 31.64 -36.84
C PHE A 147 -15.74 32.41 -38.08
N ASN A 148 -15.96 31.72 -39.21
CA ASN A 148 -16.37 32.30 -40.48
C ASN A 148 -17.70 31.76 -41.04
N SER A 149 -18.41 30.94 -40.29
CA SER A 149 -19.68 30.34 -40.71
C SER A 149 -20.86 31.31 -40.52
N TRP A 150 -20.90 32.37 -41.27
CA TRP A 150 -21.90 33.45 -41.11
C TRP A 150 -23.35 33.01 -41.24
N LYS A 151 -23.60 31.86 -41.89
CA LYS A 151 -24.92 31.22 -41.97
C LYS A 151 -25.46 30.78 -40.60
N LYS A 152 -24.58 30.52 -39.64
CA LYS A 152 -24.93 30.09 -38.26
C LYS A 152 -25.19 31.27 -37.32
N VAL A 153 -24.93 32.50 -37.75
CA VAL A 153 -25.25 33.73 -36.97
C VAL A 153 -26.67 34.13 -37.36
N ARG A 154 -27.67 33.72 -36.59
CA ARG A 154 -29.10 33.96 -36.82
C ARG A 154 -29.75 34.54 -35.58
N ASP A 155 -30.89 35.16 -35.73
CA ASP A 155 -31.74 35.59 -34.62
C ASP A 155 -32.28 34.36 -33.85
N GLY A 156 -32.35 34.46 -32.54
CA GLY A 156 -32.93 33.40 -31.64
C GLY A 156 -31.94 32.42 -31.06
N LYS A 157 -32.47 31.35 -30.47
CA LYS A 157 -31.74 30.40 -29.60
C LYS A 157 -30.59 29.63 -30.24
N ASN A 158 -30.56 29.59 -31.59
CA ASN A 158 -29.56 28.82 -32.36
C ASN A 158 -28.43 29.70 -32.95
N CYS A 159 -28.27 30.92 -32.48
CA CYS A 159 -27.19 31.83 -32.89
C CYS A 159 -25.83 31.30 -32.37
N ALA A 160 -24.85 31.12 -33.27
CA ALA A 160 -23.51 30.63 -32.90
C ALA A 160 -22.80 31.53 -31.87
N PHE A 161 -23.02 32.85 -31.92
CA PHE A 161 -22.45 33.78 -30.94
C PHE A 161 -23.08 33.66 -29.57
N LEU A 162 -24.39 33.44 -29.49
CA LEU A 162 -25.08 33.17 -28.23
C LEU A 162 -24.74 31.81 -27.67
N ALA A 163 -24.56 30.80 -28.55
CA ALA A 163 -24.08 29.46 -28.14
C ALA A 163 -22.66 29.51 -27.57
N HIS A 164 -21.77 30.34 -28.18
CA HIS A 164 -20.42 30.54 -27.64
C HIS A 164 -20.43 31.18 -26.23
N ILE A 165 -21.28 32.19 -25.99
CA ILE A 165 -21.40 32.79 -24.65
C ILE A 165 -21.89 31.75 -23.62
N GLY A 166 -22.76 30.84 -24.05
CA GLY A 166 -23.37 29.84 -23.16
C GLY A 166 -24.43 30.41 -22.23
N LYS A 167 -25.27 29.55 -21.68
CA LYS A 167 -26.35 29.92 -20.74
C LYS A 167 -25.90 29.86 -19.28
N ASP A 168 -25.03 28.91 -18.95
CA ASP A 168 -24.59 28.64 -17.58
C ASP A 168 -23.39 29.51 -17.19
N LEU A 169 -23.26 29.81 -15.91
CA LEU A 169 -22.13 30.55 -15.34
C LEU A 169 -20.79 29.80 -15.51
N THR A 170 -20.85 28.48 -15.73
CA THR A 170 -19.72 27.60 -15.96
C THR A 170 -19.29 27.47 -17.42
N SER A 171 -19.91 28.25 -18.34
CA SER A 171 -19.49 28.25 -19.74
C SER A 171 -18.05 28.79 -19.88
N PRO A 172 -17.21 28.24 -20.79
CA PRO A 172 -15.82 28.65 -20.98
C PRO A 172 -15.68 30.16 -21.24
N HIS A 173 -16.60 30.74 -22.03
CA HIS A 173 -16.61 32.18 -22.29
C HIS A 173 -16.83 33.01 -21.03
N ARG A 174 -17.77 32.61 -20.16
CA ARG A 174 -18.07 33.36 -18.92
C ARG A 174 -16.95 33.20 -17.88
N ILE A 175 -16.32 32.03 -17.83
CA ILE A 175 -15.12 31.79 -17.00
C ILE A 175 -13.99 32.71 -17.49
N ALA A 176 -13.72 32.76 -18.80
CA ALA A 176 -12.68 33.62 -19.37
C ALA A 176 -13.00 35.13 -19.14
N LYS A 177 -14.28 35.54 -19.28
CA LYS A 177 -14.70 36.91 -18.98
C LYS A 177 -14.45 37.27 -17.51
N LYS A 178 -14.85 36.39 -16.60
CA LYS A 178 -14.59 36.57 -15.16
C LYS A 178 -13.11 36.63 -14.84
N ALA A 179 -12.29 35.81 -15.48
CA ALA A 179 -10.83 35.85 -15.33
C ALA A 179 -10.23 37.19 -15.84
N CYS A 180 -10.79 37.79 -16.91
CA CYS A 180 -10.41 39.12 -17.34
C CYS A 180 -10.77 40.20 -16.30
N GLU A 181 -11.97 40.14 -15.72
CA GLU A 181 -12.42 41.02 -14.64
C GLU A 181 -11.54 40.89 -13.38
N ASP A 182 -11.24 39.64 -13.00
CA ASP A 182 -10.38 39.32 -11.86
C ASP A 182 -8.93 39.84 -12.07
N LEU A 183 -8.36 39.66 -13.27
CA LEU A 183 -7.02 40.14 -13.63
C LEU A 183 -6.91 41.65 -13.59
N MET A 184 -7.97 42.38 -13.94
CA MET A 184 -8.02 43.83 -13.96
C MET A 184 -8.35 44.48 -12.62
N ASN A 185 -8.90 43.71 -11.68
CA ASN A 185 -9.24 44.22 -10.36
C ASN A 185 -7.98 44.25 -9.47
N GLN A 186 -7.28 45.38 -9.45
CA GLN A 186 -6.04 45.58 -8.69
C GLN A 186 -6.19 45.35 -7.17
N GLN A 187 -7.40 45.48 -6.62
CA GLN A 187 -7.65 45.22 -5.18
C GLN A 187 -7.61 43.71 -4.82
N ILE A 188 -7.79 42.85 -5.80
CA ILE A 188 -7.74 41.40 -5.66
C ILE A 188 -6.35 40.85 -6.04
N HIS A 189 -5.45 41.70 -6.57
CA HIS A 189 -4.12 41.25 -7.00
C HIS A 189 -3.28 40.80 -5.79
N ILE A 190 -3.04 39.50 -5.73
CA ILE A 190 -2.18 38.82 -4.75
C ILE A 190 -0.83 39.52 -4.60
N VAL A 191 -0.20 39.95 -5.70
CA VAL A 191 1.13 40.59 -5.70
C VAL A 191 1.15 41.93 -4.93
N GLN A 192 0.13 42.80 -5.08
CA GLN A 192 0.08 44.07 -4.31
C GLN A 192 -0.40 43.88 -2.85
N SER A 193 -1.13 42.79 -2.57
CA SER A 193 -1.52 42.42 -1.20
C SER A 193 -0.31 41.94 -0.39
N PHE A 194 0.68 41.33 -1.04
CA PHE A 194 1.88 40.80 -0.39
C PHE A 194 2.81 41.87 0.17
N GLU A 195 2.84 43.07 -0.40
CA GLU A 195 3.71 44.14 0.07
C GLU A 195 3.20 44.85 1.33
N LYS A 196 1.99 44.55 1.80
CA LYS A 196 1.34 45.23 2.91
C LYS A 196 1.33 44.47 4.25
N PHE A 197 1.83 43.24 4.31
CA PHE A 197 1.85 42.50 5.58
C PHE A 197 2.97 42.96 6.54
N THR A 198 2.60 43.28 7.77
CA THR A 198 3.57 43.57 8.83
C THR A 198 4.29 42.29 9.29
N SER A 199 5.48 42.43 9.86
CA SER A 199 6.21 41.27 10.47
C SER A 199 5.38 40.55 11.51
N GLN A 200 4.49 41.26 12.20
CA GLN A 200 3.59 40.67 13.18
C GLN A 200 2.51 39.77 12.52
N GLU A 201 1.89 40.27 11.42
CA GLU A 201 0.91 39.45 10.69
C GLU A 201 1.50 38.19 10.09
N VAL A 202 2.74 38.24 9.59
CA VAL A 202 3.51 37.10 9.14
C VAL A 202 3.71 36.10 10.27
N ALA A 203 4.12 36.56 11.46
CA ALA A 203 4.32 35.71 12.64
C ALA A 203 3.01 35.07 13.11
N GLU A 204 1.91 35.81 13.07
CA GLU A 204 0.56 35.29 13.43
C GLU A 204 0.07 34.24 12.43
N ASN A 205 0.29 34.44 11.12
CA ASN A 205 -0.03 33.48 10.08
C ASN A 205 0.77 32.18 10.26
N ARG A 206 2.08 32.30 10.51
CA ARG A 206 2.94 31.14 10.80
C ARG A 206 2.45 30.38 12.05
N LEU A 207 2.07 31.08 13.12
CA LEU A 207 1.57 30.45 14.33
C LEU A 207 0.27 29.67 14.10
N ARG A 208 -0.70 30.24 13.34
CA ARG A 208 -1.93 29.54 12.93
C ARG A 208 -1.64 28.29 12.14
N LEU A 209 -0.75 28.38 11.14
CA LEU A 209 -0.38 27.26 10.32
C LEU A 209 0.35 26.18 11.13
N LYS A 210 1.27 26.58 12.03
CA LYS A 210 1.93 25.64 12.96
C LYS A 210 0.92 24.85 13.79
N ALA A 211 -0.09 25.50 14.36
CA ALA A 211 -1.14 24.84 15.12
C ALA A 211 -1.94 23.83 14.26
N SER A 212 -2.25 24.19 13.01
CA SER A 212 -2.94 23.32 12.06
C SER A 212 -2.07 22.14 11.64
N ILE A 213 -0.77 22.35 11.41
CA ILE A 213 0.19 21.28 11.07
C ILE A 213 0.34 20.30 12.23
N GLU A 214 0.50 20.80 13.47
CA GLU A 214 0.61 19.93 14.64
C GLU A 214 -0.67 19.12 14.88
N THR A 215 -1.82 19.75 14.72
CA THR A 215 -3.11 19.06 14.81
C THR A 215 -3.23 17.95 13.77
N THR A 216 -2.91 18.24 12.51
CA THR A 216 -2.93 17.25 11.43
C THR A 216 -1.95 16.12 11.70
N ARG A 217 -0.71 16.45 12.11
CA ARG A 217 0.36 15.50 12.42
C ARG A 217 -0.04 14.56 13.56
N TRP A 218 -0.60 15.12 14.64
CA TRP A 218 -1.06 14.32 15.78
C TRP A 218 -2.19 13.36 15.38
N LEU A 219 -3.20 13.85 14.67
CA LEU A 219 -4.31 13.02 14.21
C LEU A 219 -3.86 11.90 13.26
N ALA A 220 -2.95 12.21 12.35
CA ALA A 220 -2.36 11.21 11.46
C ALA A 220 -1.57 10.15 12.24
N PHE A 221 -0.80 10.55 13.27
CA PHE A 221 -0.05 9.63 14.13
C PHE A 221 -0.93 8.72 14.99
N GLN A 222 -2.16 9.09 15.25
CA GLN A 222 -3.14 8.27 15.98
C GLN A 222 -4.09 7.51 15.03
N GLY A 223 -4.01 7.73 13.71
CA GLY A 223 -4.95 7.13 12.75
C GLY A 223 -6.38 7.67 12.88
N CYS A 224 -6.56 8.82 13.55
CA CYS A 224 -7.86 9.43 13.81
C CYS A 224 -8.48 10.04 12.56
N SER A 225 -9.81 10.14 12.53
CA SER A 225 -10.51 10.96 11.54
C SER A 225 -10.22 12.43 11.77
N PHE A 226 -10.13 13.23 10.70
CA PHE A 226 -9.92 14.67 10.83
C PHE A 226 -11.27 15.36 11.01
N ARG A 227 -12.22 15.06 10.13
CA ARG A 227 -13.50 15.75 10.05
C ARG A 227 -14.57 15.17 10.97
N GLY A 228 -15.50 16.03 11.37
CA GLY A 228 -16.76 15.65 12.00
C GLY A 228 -17.85 15.36 10.97
N HIS A 229 -19.00 14.94 11.46
CA HIS A 229 -20.19 14.75 10.64
C HIS A 229 -20.83 16.12 10.32
N ASP A 230 -20.80 17.03 11.27
CA ASP A 230 -21.26 18.43 11.16
C ASP A 230 -20.18 19.36 11.74
N GLU A 231 -19.59 20.19 10.89
CA GLU A 231 -18.54 21.16 11.24
C GLU A 231 -19.10 22.58 11.50
N SER A 232 -20.43 22.75 11.56
CA SER A 232 -21.07 24.03 11.81
C SER A 232 -20.73 24.56 13.22
N ILE A 233 -20.85 25.89 13.40
CA ILE A 233 -20.56 26.54 14.70
C ILE A 233 -21.53 26.08 15.81
N SER A 234 -22.74 25.68 15.40
CA SER A 234 -23.77 25.18 16.32
C SER A 234 -23.60 23.72 16.72
N SER A 235 -22.68 22.98 16.07
CA SER A 235 -22.42 21.58 16.36
C SER A 235 -21.74 21.41 17.73
N THR A 236 -22.18 20.44 18.52
CA THR A 236 -21.56 20.05 19.78
C THR A 236 -20.27 19.24 19.59
N ASN A 237 -20.03 18.74 18.39
CA ASN A 237 -18.78 18.04 18.01
C ASN A 237 -18.47 18.29 16.53
N ARG A 238 -17.60 19.24 16.28
CA ARG A 238 -17.20 19.69 14.93
C ARG A 238 -16.13 18.79 14.27
N GLY A 239 -15.76 17.73 14.93
CA GLY A 239 -14.76 16.77 14.46
C GLY A 239 -13.38 16.97 15.07
N ASN A 240 -12.60 15.90 15.04
CA ASN A 240 -11.35 15.81 15.79
C ASN A 240 -10.35 16.92 15.48
N PHE A 241 -10.30 17.40 14.24
CA PHE A 241 -9.37 18.46 13.86
C PHE A 241 -9.73 19.79 14.54
N LEU A 242 -10.99 20.22 14.44
CA LEU A 242 -11.43 21.49 15.02
C LEU A 242 -11.46 21.42 16.54
N GLU A 243 -11.88 20.31 17.13
CA GLU A 243 -11.91 20.11 18.57
C GLU A 243 -10.50 20.06 19.17
N LEU A 244 -9.53 19.36 18.52
CA LEU A 244 -8.16 19.33 19.00
C LEU A 244 -7.47 20.70 18.86
N LEU A 245 -7.76 21.42 17.77
CA LEU A 245 -7.26 22.79 17.60
C LEU A 245 -7.81 23.73 18.69
N SER A 246 -9.11 23.61 19.01
CA SER A 246 -9.72 24.35 20.11
C SER A 246 -9.14 23.97 21.47
N PHE A 247 -8.85 22.69 21.68
CA PHE A 247 -8.16 22.20 22.88
C PHE A 247 -6.76 22.80 23.03
N ILE A 248 -5.97 22.84 21.94
CA ILE A 248 -4.65 23.49 21.96
C ILE A 248 -4.77 24.97 22.29
N ALA A 249 -5.76 25.65 21.71
CA ALA A 249 -6.04 27.06 21.99
C ALA A 249 -6.42 27.32 23.46
N SER A 250 -7.12 26.39 24.13
CA SER A 250 -7.49 26.53 25.55
C SER A 250 -6.31 26.54 26.53
N TYR A 251 -5.13 26.04 26.10
CA TYR A 251 -3.89 26.04 26.88
C TYR A 251 -2.85 27.06 26.41
N ASN A 252 -3.12 27.80 25.34
CA ASN A 252 -2.18 28.78 24.79
C ASN A 252 -2.91 30.05 24.30
N ASP A 253 -2.87 31.11 25.11
CA ASP A 253 -3.54 32.37 24.85
C ASP A 253 -3.17 33.00 23.50
N LYS A 254 -1.89 32.87 23.08
CA LYS A 254 -1.45 33.40 21.77
C LYS A 254 -2.10 32.66 20.60
N ILE A 255 -2.23 31.32 20.73
CA ILE A 255 -2.92 30.51 19.71
C ILE A 255 -4.40 30.85 19.71
N ALA A 256 -5.04 30.98 20.88
CA ALA A 256 -6.44 31.36 21.01
C ALA A 256 -6.71 32.71 20.34
N GLU A 257 -5.89 33.72 20.64
CA GLU A 257 -6.00 35.05 20.08
C GLU A 257 -5.86 35.07 18.54
N VAL A 258 -4.84 34.36 18.03
CA VAL A 258 -4.54 34.31 16.59
C VAL A 258 -5.63 33.53 15.82
N LEU A 259 -6.21 32.48 16.40
CA LEU A 259 -7.31 31.75 15.80
C LEU A 259 -8.62 32.57 15.83
N ALA A 260 -8.91 33.29 16.90
CA ALA A 260 -10.10 34.13 17.01
C ALA A 260 -10.08 35.30 16.01
N LYS A 261 -8.91 35.90 15.77
CA LYS A 261 -8.70 36.99 14.81
C LYS A 261 -8.52 36.52 13.37
N ALA A 262 -8.54 35.21 13.10
CA ALA A 262 -8.24 34.65 11.80
C ALA A 262 -9.24 35.11 10.73
N PRO A 263 -8.80 35.70 9.62
CA PRO A 263 -9.66 35.95 8.49
C PRO A 263 -10.21 34.63 7.93
N ARG A 264 -11.46 34.63 7.47
CA ARG A 264 -12.11 33.39 6.96
C ARG A 264 -11.33 32.68 5.86
N ASN A 265 -10.58 33.44 5.07
CA ASN A 265 -9.75 32.93 3.96
C ASN A 265 -8.31 32.55 4.37
N ALA A 266 -7.92 32.74 5.64
CA ALA A 266 -6.59 32.44 6.17
C ALA A 266 -6.66 31.72 7.55
N SER A 267 -7.71 30.94 7.76
CA SER A 267 -7.88 30.16 9.00
C SER A 267 -7.05 28.87 9.02
N TYR A 268 -6.63 28.37 7.87
CA TYR A 268 -5.90 27.09 7.68
C TYR A 268 -6.60 25.85 8.25
N THR A 269 -7.92 25.91 8.40
CA THR A 269 -8.73 24.84 8.99
C THR A 269 -9.57 24.09 7.96
N SER A 270 -9.58 24.55 6.69
CA SER A 270 -10.41 23.95 5.65
C SER A 270 -10.00 22.48 5.34
N PRO A 271 -10.94 21.64 4.88
CA PRO A 271 -10.63 20.26 4.46
C PRO A 271 -9.51 20.18 3.41
N THR A 272 -9.46 21.13 2.50
CA THR A 272 -8.39 21.23 1.46
C THR A 272 -7.05 21.51 2.11
N THR A 273 -6.98 22.43 3.07
CA THR A 273 -5.75 22.74 3.81
C THR A 273 -5.28 21.53 4.61
N GLN A 274 -6.18 20.81 5.28
CA GLN A 274 -5.86 19.59 6.02
C GLN A 274 -5.23 18.52 5.09
N LYS A 275 -5.81 18.32 3.89
CA LYS A 275 -5.23 17.42 2.87
C LYS A 275 -3.85 17.89 2.42
N GLN A 276 -3.67 19.17 2.11
CA GLN A 276 -2.38 19.72 1.68
C GLN A 276 -1.29 19.58 2.75
N ILE A 277 -1.61 19.83 4.02
CA ILE A 277 -0.69 19.60 5.14
C ILE A 277 -0.27 18.12 5.21
N LEU A 278 -1.24 17.21 5.07
CA LEU A 278 -0.96 15.77 5.07
C LEU A 278 -0.09 15.37 3.87
N GLN A 279 -0.33 15.93 2.69
CA GLN A 279 0.49 15.71 1.48
C GLN A 279 1.94 16.17 1.69
N VAL A 280 2.16 17.35 2.30
CA VAL A 280 3.51 17.84 2.66
C VAL A 280 4.21 16.85 3.58
N LEU A 281 3.54 16.41 4.65
CA LEU A 281 4.08 15.41 5.57
C LEU A 281 4.44 14.11 4.86
N ALA A 282 3.54 13.60 4.03
CA ALA A 282 3.75 12.36 3.28
C ALA A 282 4.89 12.49 2.26
N ALA A 283 4.97 13.60 1.53
CA ALA A 283 6.05 13.87 0.58
C ALA A 283 7.42 13.91 1.29
N ARG A 284 7.51 14.59 2.44
CA ARG A 284 8.74 14.59 3.27
C ARG A 284 9.16 13.20 3.74
N VAL A 285 8.20 12.37 4.15
CA VAL A 285 8.49 10.97 4.54
C VAL A 285 9.04 10.19 3.36
N LYS A 286 8.42 10.30 2.17
CA LYS A 286 8.91 9.63 0.96
C LYS A 286 10.30 10.09 0.55
N ASN A 287 10.55 11.40 0.61
CA ASN A 287 11.87 11.96 0.30
C ASN A 287 12.93 11.45 1.30
N ALA A 288 12.61 11.41 2.59
CA ALA A 288 13.52 10.87 3.60
C ALA A 288 13.82 9.37 3.38
N ILE A 289 12.82 8.58 2.97
CA ILE A 289 13.05 7.17 2.59
C ILE A 289 13.93 7.10 1.34
N ARG A 290 13.67 7.95 0.33
CA ARG A 290 14.48 8.00 -0.90
C ARG A 290 15.95 8.37 -0.60
N GLU A 291 16.17 9.33 0.29
CA GLU A 291 17.50 9.73 0.76
C GLU A 291 18.19 8.63 1.57
N GLU A 292 17.41 7.90 2.42
CA GLU A 292 17.93 6.75 3.18
C GLU A 292 18.38 5.60 2.25
N ILE A 293 17.67 5.36 1.15
CA ILE A 293 18.07 4.39 0.12
C ILE A 293 19.29 4.88 -0.66
N GLY A 294 19.31 6.15 -1.07
CA GLY A 294 20.36 6.70 -1.93
C GLY A 294 20.48 5.91 -3.24
N ASP A 295 21.69 5.45 -3.57
CA ASP A 295 21.98 4.63 -4.75
C ASP A 295 22.10 3.13 -4.41
N ALA A 296 21.70 2.74 -3.17
CA ALA A 296 21.77 1.36 -2.75
C ALA A 296 20.85 0.46 -3.58
N LYS A 297 21.24 -0.78 -3.72
CA LYS A 297 20.36 -1.84 -4.25
C LYS A 297 19.25 -2.12 -3.26
N PHE A 298 18.05 -2.36 -3.78
CA PHE A 298 16.87 -2.59 -2.94
C PHE A 298 16.00 -3.74 -3.48
N CYS A 299 15.12 -4.22 -2.64
CA CYS A 299 14.11 -5.21 -2.96
C CYS A 299 12.72 -4.58 -2.82
N ILE A 300 11.79 -5.03 -3.64
CA ILE A 300 10.37 -4.74 -3.51
C ILE A 300 9.67 -5.90 -2.80
N ILE A 301 8.83 -5.58 -1.82
CA ILE A 301 7.93 -6.52 -1.15
C ILE A 301 6.51 -6.00 -1.38
N VAL A 302 5.68 -6.82 -2.00
CA VAL A 302 4.32 -6.42 -2.40
C VAL A 302 3.31 -7.48 -1.96
N ASP A 303 2.13 -7.03 -1.61
CA ASP A 303 1.00 -7.87 -1.22
C ASP A 303 -0.31 -7.11 -1.49
N GLU A 304 -1.42 -7.82 -1.61
CA GLU A 304 -2.72 -7.30 -1.96
C GLU A 304 -3.75 -7.62 -0.87
N ALA A 305 -4.62 -6.66 -0.57
CA ALA A 305 -5.74 -6.89 0.33
C ALA A 305 -6.93 -5.98 0.01
N ARG A 306 -8.12 -6.44 0.38
CA ARG A 306 -9.34 -5.65 0.28
C ARG A 306 -9.50 -4.71 1.45
N ASP A 307 -9.85 -3.46 1.14
CA ASP A 307 -10.23 -2.48 2.16
C ASP A 307 -11.73 -2.58 2.55
N GLU A 308 -12.14 -1.82 3.54
CA GLU A 308 -13.53 -1.76 4.01
C GLU A 308 -14.54 -1.27 2.94
N SER A 309 -14.08 -0.59 1.90
CA SER A 309 -14.89 -0.19 0.74
C SER A 309 -14.93 -1.24 -0.37
N LYS A 310 -14.36 -2.42 -0.13
CA LYS A 310 -14.22 -3.54 -1.07
C LYS A 310 -13.37 -3.22 -2.31
N LYS A 311 -12.48 -2.25 -2.20
CA LYS A 311 -11.46 -1.96 -3.20
C LYS A 311 -10.24 -2.81 -2.95
N GLU A 312 -9.62 -3.31 -4.01
CA GLU A 312 -8.34 -4.02 -3.94
C GLU A 312 -7.21 -3.00 -3.79
N GLN A 313 -6.41 -3.17 -2.75
CA GLN A 313 -5.30 -2.28 -2.40
C GLN A 313 -3.98 -3.06 -2.44
N MET A 314 -3.00 -2.54 -3.16
CA MET A 314 -1.64 -3.09 -3.23
C MET A 314 -0.71 -2.29 -2.34
N SER A 315 -0.08 -2.95 -1.38
CA SER A 315 0.93 -2.37 -0.49
C SER A 315 2.33 -2.58 -1.05
N ILE A 316 3.14 -1.53 -1.07
CA ILE A 316 4.53 -1.55 -1.55
C ILE A 316 5.47 -1.21 -0.40
N VAL A 317 6.39 -2.12 -0.11
CA VAL A 317 7.45 -1.96 0.88
C VAL A 317 8.80 -2.09 0.18
N LEU A 318 9.74 -1.24 0.53
CA LEU A 318 11.12 -1.27 0.03
C LEU A 318 12.04 -1.82 1.12
N ARG A 319 12.83 -2.85 0.76
CA ARG A 319 13.83 -3.46 1.65
C ARG A 319 15.22 -3.16 1.11
N PHE A 320 16.10 -2.68 1.97
CA PHE A 320 17.47 -2.31 1.65
C PHE A 320 18.35 -2.31 2.91
N VAL A 321 19.66 -2.19 2.73
CA VAL A 321 20.62 -2.02 3.82
C VAL A 321 21.02 -0.55 3.88
N ASN A 322 20.85 0.08 5.04
CA ASN A 322 21.23 1.48 5.22
C ASN A 322 22.74 1.66 5.43
N LYS A 323 23.21 2.92 5.50
CA LYS A 323 24.62 3.25 5.67
C LYS A 323 25.26 2.71 6.95
N ASP A 324 24.44 2.43 7.97
CA ASP A 324 24.88 1.90 9.26
C ASP A 324 24.92 0.35 9.27
N GLY A 325 24.65 -0.30 8.13
CA GLY A 325 24.65 -1.75 7.99
C GLY A 325 23.38 -2.45 8.50
N TYR A 326 22.31 -1.71 8.77
CA TYR A 326 21.03 -2.27 9.21
C TYR A 326 20.10 -2.53 8.02
N VAL A 327 19.47 -3.70 8.03
CA VAL A 327 18.38 -4.01 7.12
C VAL A 327 17.17 -3.14 7.50
N GLN A 328 16.64 -2.44 6.52
CA GLN A 328 15.44 -1.61 6.64
C GLN A 328 14.33 -2.14 5.72
N GLU A 329 13.11 -2.15 6.22
CA GLU A 329 11.89 -2.32 5.43
C GLU A 329 11.01 -1.10 5.66
N ARG A 330 10.86 -0.28 4.61
CA ARG A 330 10.10 0.97 4.64
C ARG A 330 8.80 0.82 3.87
N PHE A 331 7.69 1.14 4.51
CA PHE A 331 6.42 1.28 3.80
C PHE A 331 6.51 2.47 2.86
N PHE A 332 6.35 2.23 1.57
CA PHE A 332 6.51 3.26 0.55
C PHE A 332 5.18 3.78 0.02
N GLY A 333 4.12 3.00 0.12
CA GLY A 333 2.77 3.43 -0.20
C GLY A 333 1.79 2.28 -0.41
N ILE A 334 0.53 2.69 -0.55
CA ILE A 334 -0.58 1.82 -0.94
C ILE A 334 -1.24 2.37 -2.19
N VAL A 335 -1.60 1.50 -3.12
CA VAL A 335 -2.18 1.87 -4.42
C VAL A 335 -3.44 1.07 -4.68
N HIS A 336 -4.53 1.75 -5.02
CA HIS A 336 -5.73 1.07 -5.51
C HIS A 336 -5.48 0.48 -6.89
N ILE A 337 -5.73 -0.81 -7.04
CA ILE A 337 -5.62 -1.56 -8.31
C ILE A 337 -7.02 -1.94 -8.82
N LYS A 338 -7.21 -1.83 -10.13
CA LYS A 338 -8.49 -2.13 -10.77
C LYS A 338 -8.71 -3.64 -10.94
N ASP A 339 -7.63 -4.36 -11.14
CA ASP A 339 -7.57 -5.80 -11.29
C ASP A 339 -6.23 -6.33 -10.77
N THR A 340 -6.14 -7.63 -10.57
CA THR A 340 -4.95 -8.32 -10.07
C THR A 340 -4.13 -8.98 -11.21
N VAL A 341 -4.24 -8.48 -12.43
CA VAL A 341 -3.46 -8.97 -13.57
C VAL A 341 -1.99 -8.56 -13.41
N ALA A 342 -1.08 -9.48 -13.69
CA ALA A 342 0.35 -9.26 -13.47
C ALA A 342 0.92 -8.02 -14.18
N SER A 343 0.45 -7.71 -15.40
CA SER A 343 0.84 -6.50 -16.13
C SER A 343 0.38 -5.22 -15.43
N THR A 344 -0.86 -5.18 -14.94
CA THR A 344 -1.39 -4.03 -14.18
C THR A 344 -0.59 -3.80 -12.89
N LEU A 345 -0.27 -4.88 -12.16
CA LEU A 345 0.56 -4.80 -10.95
C LEU A 345 1.96 -4.25 -11.26
N LYS A 346 2.63 -4.78 -12.30
CA LYS A 346 3.94 -4.29 -12.75
C LYS A 346 3.91 -2.81 -13.09
N GLU A 347 2.96 -2.37 -13.91
CA GLU A 347 2.81 -0.97 -14.32
C GLU A 347 2.60 -0.05 -13.11
N CYS A 348 1.76 -0.45 -12.16
CA CYS A 348 1.54 0.30 -10.92
C CYS A 348 2.82 0.40 -10.09
N ILE A 349 3.56 -0.70 -9.90
CA ILE A 349 4.82 -0.71 -9.14
C ILE A 349 5.83 0.23 -9.81
N PHE A 350 6.07 0.07 -11.11
CA PHE A 350 7.03 0.88 -11.84
C PHE A 350 6.66 2.37 -11.89
N SER A 351 5.36 2.68 -12.03
CA SER A 351 4.85 4.05 -11.94
C SER A 351 5.16 4.68 -10.58
N VAL A 352 4.99 3.94 -9.48
CA VAL A 352 5.31 4.44 -8.13
C VAL A 352 6.81 4.67 -7.97
N LEU A 353 7.65 3.73 -8.38
CA LEU A 353 9.11 3.85 -8.29
C LEU A 353 9.63 5.03 -9.12
N SER A 354 9.18 5.15 -10.37
CA SER A 354 9.59 6.22 -11.30
C SER A 354 9.21 7.62 -10.82
N ARG A 355 7.99 7.79 -10.25
CA ARG A 355 7.56 9.08 -9.67
C ARG A 355 8.47 9.57 -8.56
N HIS A 356 9.19 8.68 -7.90
CA HIS A 356 10.08 8.99 -6.80
C HIS A 356 11.56 8.81 -7.15
N THR A 357 11.88 8.79 -8.44
CA THR A 357 13.26 8.68 -8.97
C THR A 357 14.03 7.48 -8.43
N LEU A 358 13.33 6.37 -8.16
CA LEU A 358 13.94 5.09 -7.83
C LEU A 358 14.15 4.29 -9.11
N ASP A 359 15.42 4.01 -9.40
CA ASP A 359 15.79 3.26 -10.61
C ASP A 359 15.40 1.78 -10.46
N VAL A 360 14.57 1.30 -11.38
CA VAL A 360 14.13 -0.09 -11.46
C VAL A 360 15.32 -1.05 -11.64
N GLN A 361 16.39 -0.61 -12.30
CA GLN A 361 17.61 -1.40 -12.51
C GLN A 361 18.39 -1.65 -11.20
N ASN A 362 18.04 -0.97 -10.11
CA ASN A 362 18.61 -1.22 -8.78
C ASN A 362 17.86 -2.28 -7.97
N ILE A 363 16.77 -2.84 -8.49
CA ILE A 363 16.07 -3.95 -7.84
C ILE A 363 16.94 -5.21 -7.87
N ARG A 364 17.12 -5.85 -6.71
CA ARG A 364 17.87 -7.12 -6.58
C ARG A 364 17.05 -8.24 -5.96
N GLY A 365 15.83 -7.95 -5.58
CA GLY A 365 14.91 -8.95 -5.08
C GLY A 365 13.45 -8.51 -5.16
N GLN A 366 12.57 -9.49 -5.24
CA GLN A 366 11.12 -9.31 -5.24
C GLN A 366 10.47 -10.37 -4.34
N GLY A 367 9.62 -9.94 -3.41
CA GLY A 367 8.99 -10.78 -2.40
C GLY A 367 7.46 -10.70 -2.46
N TYR A 368 6.79 -11.87 -2.59
CA TYR A 368 5.34 -11.99 -2.71
C TYR A 368 4.80 -13.23 -1.98
N ASP A 369 3.48 -13.32 -1.82
CA ASP A 369 2.78 -14.43 -1.17
C ASP A 369 2.65 -15.70 -2.01
N GLY A 370 2.94 -15.64 -3.30
CA GLY A 370 2.91 -16.78 -4.22
C GLY A 370 1.54 -17.10 -4.81
N ALA A 371 0.65 -16.14 -4.93
CA ALA A 371 -0.59 -16.25 -5.67
C ALA A 371 -0.35 -16.61 -7.16
N SER A 372 -1.35 -17.16 -7.84
CA SER A 372 -1.21 -17.70 -9.20
C SER A 372 -0.84 -16.65 -10.24
N ASN A 373 -1.38 -15.43 -10.12
CA ASN A 373 -1.07 -14.26 -10.96
C ASN A 373 0.39 -13.78 -10.77
N ILE A 374 1.05 -14.16 -9.67
CA ILE A 374 2.40 -13.78 -9.31
C ILE A 374 3.42 -14.84 -9.75
N ARG A 375 3.11 -16.14 -9.51
CA ARG A 375 4.03 -17.27 -9.71
C ARG A 375 4.20 -17.75 -11.14
N GLY A 376 3.34 -17.35 -12.08
CA GLY A 376 3.39 -17.83 -13.46
C GLY A 376 4.79 -17.64 -14.07
N GLU A 377 5.40 -18.73 -14.57
CA GLU A 377 6.77 -18.76 -15.11
C GLU A 377 6.95 -17.85 -16.34
N TRP A 378 5.87 -17.65 -17.10
CA TRP A 378 5.91 -16.88 -18.35
C TRP A 378 5.26 -15.51 -18.24
N ASN A 379 4.10 -15.42 -17.57
CA ASN A 379 3.27 -14.22 -17.55
C ASN A 379 2.93 -13.77 -16.11
N GLY A 380 3.54 -14.37 -15.09
CA GLY A 380 3.37 -13.92 -13.71
C GLY A 380 4.15 -12.64 -13.45
N LEU A 381 3.76 -11.91 -12.41
CA LEU A 381 4.42 -10.67 -12.01
C LEU A 381 5.94 -10.84 -11.85
N GLN A 382 6.38 -11.95 -11.25
CA GLN A 382 7.81 -12.25 -11.10
C GLN A 382 8.54 -12.31 -12.44
N ALA A 383 7.97 -12.96 -13.46
CA ALA A 383 8.57 -13.10 -14.77
C ALA A 383 8.61 -11.77 -15.52
N LEU A 384 7.55 -10.97 -15.41
CA LEU A 384 7.48 -9.66 -16.04
C LEU A 384 8.49 -8.67 -15.45
N ILE A 385 8.77 -8.74 -14.15
CA ILE A 385 9.79 -7.91 -13.50
C ILE A 385 11.19 -8.42 -13.85
N LEU A 386 11.42 -9.74 -13.84
CA LEU A 386 12.69 -10.34 -14.27
C LEU A 386 13.04 -10.01 -15.73
N GLY A 387 12.04 -9.90 -16.61
CA GLY A 387 12.23 -9.47 -18.00
C GLY A 387 12.83 -8.06 -18.14
N GLU A 388 12.47 -7.14 -17.23
CA GLU A 388 13.02 -5.77 -17.20
C GLU A 388 14.30 -5.67 -16.34
N CYS A 389 14.35 -6.41 -15.26
CA CYS A 389 15.44 -6.42 -14.29
C CYS A 389 15.87 -7.86 -13.98
N PRO A 390 16.80 -8.46 -14.75
CA PRO A 390 17.15 -9.88 -14.66
C PRO A 390 17.72 -10.33 -13.31
N TYR A 391 18.15 -9.39 -12.48
CA TYR A 391 18.74 -9.66 -11.16
C TYR A 391 17.77 -9.41 -10.00
N ALA A 392 16.50 -9.15 -10.27
CA ALA A 392 15.45 -9.02 -9.27
C ALA A 392 14.94 -10.41 -8.85
N TYR A 393 15.72 -11.15 -8.07
CA TYR A 393 15.41 -12.54 -7.71
C TYR A 393 14.11 -12.67 -6.92
N TYR A 394 13.22 -13.55 -7.37
CA TYR A 394 11.97 -13.83 -6.70
C TYR A 394 12.18 -14.73 -5.47
N VAL A 395 11.68 -14.29 -4.35
CA VAL A 395 11.60 -15.09 -3.13
C VAL A 395 10.14 -15.20 -2.70
N HIS A 396 9.62 -16.42 -2.70
CA HIS A 396 8.30 -16.69 -2.15
C HIS A 396 8.33 -16.52 -0.63
N CYS A 397 7.44 -15.71 -0.08
CA CYS A 397 7.34 -15.39 1.34
C CYS A 397 7.43 -16.64 2.23
N PHE A 398 8.46 -16.72 3.07
CA PHE A 398 8.70 -17.88 3.94
C PHE A 398 7.59 -18.07 4.97
N ALA A 399 7.03 -16.98 5.50
CA ALA A 399 5.90 -17.05 6.42
C ALA A 399 4.66 -17.65 5.75
N HIS A 400 4.41 -17.30 4.47
CA HIS A 400 3.33 -17.87 3.68
C HIS A 400 3.58 -19.36 3.36
N ARG A 401 4.81 -19.72 3.00
CA ARG A 401 5.22 -21.13 2.75
C ARG A 401 5.04 -21.99 3.98
N LEU A 402 5.45 -21.50 5.17
CA LEU A 402 5.24 -22.18 6.44
C LEU A 402 3.75 -22.42 6.69
N LYS A 403 2.94 -21.38 6.48
CA LYS A 403 1.48 -21.48 6.61
C LYS A 403 0.88 -22.52 5.66
N LEU A 404 1.29 -22.53 4.40
CA LEU A 404 0.82 -23.54 3.42
C LEU A 404 1.19 -24.97 3.86
N ALA A 405 2.40 -25.19 4.37
CA ALA A 405 2.85 -26.48 4.88
C ALA A 405 1.98 -26.94 6.05
N LEU A 406 1.76 -26.08 7.04
CA LEU A 406 0.94 -26.40 8.21
C LEU A 406 -0.53 -26.70 7.86
N VAL A 407 -1.11 -25.94 6.93
CA VAL A 407 -2.49 -26.14 6.44
C VAL A 407 -2.60 -27.46 5.66
N ALA A 408 -1.67 -27.74 4.76
CA ALA A 408 -1.68 -28.97 3.96
C ALA A 408 -1.59 -30.21 4.85
N ALA A 409 -0.60 -30.28 5.74
CA ALA A 409 -0.43 -31.38 6.67
C ALA A 409 -1.66 -31.60 7.58
N SER A 410 -2.30 -30.52 8.02
CA SER A 410 -3.52 -30.59 8.86
C SER A 410 -4.74 -31.13 8.11
N LYS A 411 -4.78 -31.03 6.78
CA LYS A 411 -5.88 -31.54 5.93
C LYS A 411 -5.68 -33.02 5.56
N GLU A 412 -4.44 -33.48 5.48
CA GLU A 412 -4.11 -34.82 5.03
C GLU A 412 -4.57 -35.86 6.03
N VAL A 413 -4.41 -35.61 7.33
CA VAL A 413 -4.86 -36.53 8.39
C VAL A 413 -6.30 -36.21 8.78
N ILE A 414 -7.24 -37.10 8.39
CA ILE A 414 -8.69 -36.90 8.55
C ILE A 414 -9.08 -36.54 10.00
N SER A 415 -8.50 -37.20 11.00
CA SER A 415 -8.78 -36.94 12.43
C SER A 415 -8.43 -35.50 12.82
N VAL A 416 -7.32 -34.94 12.30
CA VAL A 416 -6.90 -33.57 12.57
C VAL A 416 -7.78 -32.55 11.83
N HIS A 417 -8.15 -32.86 10.59
CA HIS A 417 -9.10 -32.00 9.84
C HIS A 417 -10.44 -31.88 10.58
N HIS A 418 -10.96 -33.02 11.05
CA HIS A 418 -12.19 -33.04 11.86
C HIS A 418 -12.03 -32.32 13.18
N PHE A 419 -10.86 -32.41 13.83
CA PHE A 419 -10.56 -31.71 15.07
C PHE A 419 -10.70 -30.18 14.90
N PHE A 420 -10.09 -29.59 13.89
CA PHE A 420 -10.20 -28.14 13.67
C PHE A 420 -11.62 -27.68 13.33
N THR A 421 -12.39 -28.49 12.60
CA THR A 421 -13.81 -28.22 12.33
C THR A 421 -14.62 -28.22 13.64
N LYS A 422 -14.40 -29.21 14.50
CA LYS A 422 -15.07 -29.35 15.79
C LYS A 422 -14.65 -28.23 16.77
N LEU A 423 -13.34 -27.90 16.82
CA LEU A 423 -12.82 -26.78 17.60
C LEU A 423 -13.53 -25.46 17.24
N SER A 424 -13.63 -25.19 15.94
CA SER A 424 -14.33 -24.00 15.45
C SER A 424 -15.81 -23.99 15.82
N SER A 425 -16.47 -25.14 15.77
CA SER A 425 -17.87 -25.31 16.18
C SER A 425 -18.05 -25.00 17.68
N ILE A 426 -17.21 -25.59 18.55
CA ILE A 426 -17.25 -25.37 20.01
C ILE A 426 -17.08 -23.87 20.32
N VAL A 427 -16.06 -23.23 19.75
CA VAL A 427 -15.81 -21.78 19.95
C VAL A 427 -16.99 -20.93 19.47
N ASN A 428 -17.62 -21.29 18.34
CA ASN A 428 -18.78 -20.57 17.82
C ASN A 428 -20.02 -20.77 18.71
N ILE A 429 -20.30 -21.97 19.22
CA ILE A 429 -21.46 -22.26 20.09
C ILE A 429 -21.34 -21.47 21.40
N VAL A 430 -20.17 -21.49 22.04
CA VAL A 430 -19.93 -20.79 23.31
C VAL A 430 -19.86 -19.28 23.08
N GLY A 431 -19.26 -18.82 21.98
CA GLY A 431 -19.15 -17.40 21.64
C GLY A 431 -20.40 -16.77 21.00
N ALA A 432 -21.48 -17.53 20.77
CA ALA A 432 -22.64 -17.09 19.97
C ALA A 432 -23.44 -15.94 20.59
N SER A 433 -23.34 -15.69 21.90
CA SER A 433 -24.06 -14.60 22.56
C SER A 433 -23.25 -13.98 23.69
N CYS A 434 -23.57 -12.71 24.02
CA CYS A 434 -22.97 -12.01 25.16
C CYS A 434 -23.20 -12.77 26.48
N LYS A 435 -24.42 -13.30 26.69
CA LYS A 435 -24.76 -14.10 27.88
C LYS A 435 -23.84 -15.29 28.09
N ARG A 436 -23.59 -16.09 27.02
CA ARG A 436 -22.69 -17.27 27.07
C ARG A 436 -21.24 -16.88 27.30
N ASN A 437 -20.80 -15.78 26.68
CA ASN A 437 -19.44 -15.27 26.87
C ASN A 437 -19.23 -14.77 28.32
N ASP A 438 -20.25 -14.14 28.92
CA ASP A 438 -20.19 -13.71 30.34
C ASP A 438 -20.22 -14.90 31.30
N GLN A 439 -21.03 -15.94 31.00
CA GLN A 439 -21.01 -17.20 31.75
C GLN A 439 -19.63 -17.88 31.69
N LEU A 440 -19.02 -17.91 30.50
CA LEU A 440 -17.64 -18.45 30.30
C LEU A 440 -16.60 -17.71 31.13
N LYS A 441 -16.67 -16.38 31.14
CA LYS A 441 -15.75 -15.53 31.92
C LYS A 441 -15.96 -15.74 33.43
N ALA A 442 -17.23 -15.83 33.89
CA ALA A 442 -17.56 -16.07 35.28
C ALA A 442 -17.07 -17.45 35.76
N ALA A 443 -17.34 -18.50 34.98
CA ALA A 443 -16.87 -19.85 35.24
C ALA A 443 -15.33 -19.92 35.29
N HIS A 444 -14.66 -19.28 34.33
CA HIS A 444 -13.19 -19.22 34.29
C HIS A 444 -12.62 -18.45 35.51
N ALA A 445 -13.22 -17.33 35.89
CA ALA A 445 -12.83 -16.59 37.09
C ALA A 445 -12.95 -17.43 38.35
N SER A 446 -14.08 -18.18 38.51
CA SER A 446 -14.29 -19.11 39.60
C SER A 446 -13.22 -20.20 39.65
N ASN A 447 -12.89 -20.81 38.51
CA ASN A 447 -11.83 -21.81 38.43
C ASN A 447 -10.44 -21.27 38.81
N ILE A 448 -10.08 -20.06 38.34
CA ILE A 448 -8.84 -19.38 38.73
C ILE A 448 -8.82 -19.12 40.25
N ALA A 449 -9.92 -18.62 40.82
CA ALA A 449 -10.02 -18.36 42.25
C ALA A 449 -9.88 -19.66 43.08
N HIS A 450 -10.47 -20.74 42.60
CA HIS A 450 -10.32 -22.07 43.23
C HIS A 450 -8.84 -22.56 43.19
N LEU A 451 -8.18 -22.49 42.02
CA LEU A 451 -6.80 -22.94 41.85
C LEU A 451 -5.80 -22.09 42.68
N LEU A 452 -6.09 -20.80 42.82
CA LEU A 452 -5.29 -19.89 43.68
C LEU A 452 -5.48 -20.27 45.18
N ASN A 453 -6.71 -20.62 45.60
CA ASN A 453 -6.98 -21.01 46.97
C ASN A 453 -6.31 -22.32 47.38
N ILE A 454 -6.14 -23.23 46.45
CA ILE A 454 -5.43 -24.55 46.70
C ILE A 454 -3.94 -24.47 46.40
N ASN A 455 -3.39 -23.27 46.09
CA ASN A 455 -1.99 -23.03 45.77
C ASN A 455 -1.47 -23.80 44.53
N GLU A 456 -2.34 -24.17 43.61
CA GLU A 456 -1.97 -24.75 42.30
C GLU A 456 -1.62 -23.69 41.24
N LEU A 457 -1.95 -22.43 41.50
CA LEU A 457 -1.59 -21.31 40.66
C LEU A 457 -0.81 -20.26 41.45
N GLU A 458 0.24 -19.74 40.81
CA GLU A 458 0.97 -18.57 41.36
C GLU A 458 0.22 -17.26 41.11
N SER A 459 0.18 -16.38 42.11
CA SER A 459 -0.39 -15.03 41.97
C SER A 459 0.68 -14.03 41.53
N GLY A 460 0.37 -13.15 40.54
CA GLY A 460 1.30 -12.14 40.06
C GLY A 460 0.61 -11.06 39.21
N LYS A 461 1.24 -9.90 39.13
CA LYS A 461 0.73 -8.80 38.28
C LYS A 461 0.64 -9.23 36.80
N GLY A 462 -0.58 -9.33 36.27
CA GLY A 462 -0.83 -9.71 34.86
C GLY A 462 -0.86 -11.23 34.60
N LEU A 463 -0.61 -12.08 35.62
CA LEU A 463 -0.90 -13.49 35.57
C LEU A 463 -2.43 -13.70 35.76
N ASN A 464 -2.95 -14.81 35.31
CA ASN A 464 -4.35 -15.23 35.55
C ASN A 464 -5.43 -14.25 35.07
N GLN A 465 -5.18 -13.54 33.96
CA GLN A 465 -6.19 -12.68 33.36
C GLN A 465 -7.35 -13.49 32.79
N ILE A 466 -8.58 -13.02 33.06
CA ILE A 466 -9.80 -13.61 32.50
C ILE A 466 -9.78 -13.38 30.99
N GLY A 467 -9.66 -14.45 30.22
CA GLY A 467 -9.62 -14.44 28.76
C GLY A 467 -10.99 -14.68 28.13
N SER A 468 -10.97 -14.85 26.82
CA SER A 468 -12.08 -15.38 26.02
C SER A 468 -11.55 -16.46 25.07
N LEU A 469 -12.44 -17.37 24.64
CA LEU A 469 -12.10 -18.32 23.59
C LEU A 469 -11.75 -17.55 22.31
N GLN A 470 -10.64 -17.93 21.69
CA GLN A 470 -10.16 -17.30 20.46
C GLN A 470 -10.58 -18.16 19.27
N ARG A 471 -11.23 -17.54 18.27
CA ARG A 471 -11.54 -18.21 17.01
C ARG A 471 -10.26 -18.32 16.18
N ALA A 472 -9.99 -19.51 15.67
CA ALA A 472 -8.95 -19.70 14.65
C ALA A 472 -9.37 -18.96 13.35
N GLY A 473 -8.51 -18.11 12.84
CA GLY A 473 -8.75 -17.44 11.56
C GLY A 473 -8.23 -18.31 10.41
N ASP A 474 -8.95 -18.33 9.30
CA ASP A 474 -8.63 -19.19 8.15
C ASP A 474 -7.30 -18.82 7.49
N THR A 475 -6.84 -17.59 7.69
CA THR A 475 -5.66 -17.03 7.02
C THR A 475 -4.42 -16.86 7.90
N ARG A 476 -4.50 -17.04 9.23
CA ARG A 476 -3.37 -16.83 10.15
C ARG A 476 -3.16 -18.02 11.08
N TRP A 477 -2.17 -18.83 10.76
CA TRP A 477 -1.89 -20.07 11.51
C TRP A 477 -1.55 -19.83 12.99
N SER A 478 -0.91 -18.72 13.33
CA SER A 478 -0.68 -18.33 14.74
C SER A 478 -1.98 -18.16 15.54
N SER A 479 -3.13 -17.94 14.86
CA SER A 479 -4.44 -17.89 15.52
C SER A 479 -4.91 -19.27 15.98
N HIS A 480 -4.48 -20.36 15.31
CA HIS A 480 -4.78 -21.73 15.72
C HIS A 480 -4.12 -22.08 17.05
N LEU A 481 -2.84 -21.71 17.24
CA LEU A 481 -2.18 -21.87 18.52
C LEU A 481 -2.88 -21.11 19.65
N LYS A 482 -3.28 -19.87 19.38
CA LYS A 482 -4.05 -19.07 20.34
C LYS A 482 -5.41 -19.69 20.66
N SER A 483 -6.11 -20.22 19.65
CA SER A 483 -7.39 -20.93 19.81
C SER A 483 -7.24 -22.16 20.70
N ILE A 484 -6.26 -23.03 20.38
CA ILE A 484 -5.95 -24.24 21.16
C ILE A 484 -5.56 -23.88 22.60
N SER A 485 -4.64 -22.94 22.77
CA SER A 485 -4.16 -22.52 24.09
C SER A 485 -5.25 -21.89 24.96
N SER A 486 -6.16 -21.10 24.34
CA SER A 486 -7.31 -20.53 25.04
C SER A 486 -8.30 -21.60 25.48
N LEU A 487 -8.56 -22.61 24.63
CA LEU A 487 -9.44 -23.73 24.98
C LEU A 487 -8.86 -24.57 26.13
N ILE A 488 -7.56 -24.92 26.10
CA ILE A 488 -6.91 -25.66 27.20
C ILE A 488 -7.04 -24.90 28.52
N LYS A 489 -6.76 -23.60 28.53
CA LYS A 489 -6.87 -22.75 29.71
C LYS A 489 -8.29 -22.64 30.26
N MET A 490 -9.29 -22.68 29.39
CA MET A 490 -10.70 -22.48 29.73
C MET A 490 -11.52 -23.76 29.55
N PHE A 491 -10.87 -24.94 29.58
CA PHE A 491 -11.50 -26.22 29.25
C PHE A 491 -12.70 -26.52 30.17
N SER A 492 -12.48 -26.49 31.48
CA SER A 492 -13.53 -26.76 32.47
C SER A 492 -14.68 -25.75 32.39
N ALA A 493 -14.34 -24.44 32.25
CA ALA A 493 -15.34 -23.40 32.07
C ALA A 493 -16.14 -23.58 30.77
N THR A 494 -15.50 -24.08 29.71
CA THR A 494 -16.16 -24.38 28.44
C THR A 494 -17.13 -25.56 28.59
N CYS A 495 -16.74 -26.59 29.29
CA CYS A 495 -17.63 -27.71 29.64
C CYS A 495 -18.85 -27.26 30.44
N GLU A 496 -18.66 -26.44 31.46
CA GLU A 496 -19.74 -25.91 32.29
C GLU A 496 -20.75 -25.08 31.46
N VAL A 497 -20.26 -24.19 30.56
CA VAL A 497 -21.15 -23.41 29.68
C VAL A 497 -21.92 -24.29 28.70
N LEU A 498 -21.28 -25.33 28.16
CA LEU A 498 -21.96 -26.29 27.28
C LEU A 498 -23.06 -27.07 28.05
N LEU A 499 -22.79 -27.51 29.27
CA LEU A 499 -23.79 -28.15 30.13
C LEU A 499 -24.97 -27.22 30.41
N ASN A 500 -24.71 -25.96 30.78
CA ASN A 500 -25.77 -24.96 30.98
C ASN A 500 -26.61 -24.76 29.71
N ILE A 501 -26.02 -24.82 28.51
CA ILE A 501 -26.79 -24.72 27.24
C ILE A 501 -27.62 -25.99 27.01
N ILE A 502 -27.13 -27.18 27.39
CA ILE A 502 -27.89 -28.41 27.27
C ILE A 502 -29.12 -28.40 28.16
N GLU A 503 -29.01 -27.85 29.39
CA GLU A 503 -30.11 -27.75 30.36
C GLU A 503 -31.08 -26.63 30.01
N ASP A 504 -30.59 -25.39 29.81
CA ASP A 504 -31.38 -24.16 29.72
C ASP A 504 -31.54 -23.62 28.30
N GLY A 505 -31.07 -24.32 27.28
CA GLY A 505 -31.10 -23.84 25.90
C GLY A 505 -32.52 -23.63 25.39
N THR A 506 -32.78 -22.47 24.76
CA THR A 506 -34.13 -22.04 24.34
C THR A 506 -34.76 -22.91 23.23
N THR A 507 -33.95 -23.55 22.42
CA THR A 507 -34.42 -24.40 21.32
C THR A 507 -33.79 -25.80 21.38
N PRO A 508 -34.55 -26.83 20.91
CA PRO A 508 -34.00 -28.21 20.80
C PRO A 508 -32.72 -28.29 19.98
N ALA A 509 -32.62 -27.48 18.92
CA ALA A 509 -31.43 -27.42 18.08
C ALA A 509 -30.19 -26.94 18.87
N GLN A 510 -30.33 -25.84 19.65
CA GLN A 510 -29.24 -25.33 20.47
C GLN A 510 -28.77 -26.35 21.53
N ARG A 511 -29.74 -27.07 22.17
CA ARG A 511 -29.40 -28.13 23.13
C ARG A 511 -28.70 -29.31 22.45
N GLY A 512 -29.17 -29.67 21.25
CA GLY A 512 -28.54 -30.77 20.48
C GLY A 512 -27.13 -30.42 20.02
N ASP A 513 -26.91 -29.19 19.52
CA ASP A 513 -25.59 -28.70 19.10
C ASP A 513 -24.61 -28.65 20.29
N ALA A 514 -25.09 -28.17 21.45
CA ALA A 514 -24.28 -28.10 22.67
C ALA A 514 -23.94 -29.51 23.21
N ASN A 515 -24.88 -30.44 23.15
CA ASN A 515 -24.63 -31.84 23.54
C ASN A 515 -23.58 -32.49 22.63
N ALA A 516 -23.72 -32.36 21.32
CA ALA A 516 -22.74 -32.86 20.36
C ALA A 516 -21.34 -32.20 20.57
N ALA A 517 -21.29 -30.92 20.90
CA ALA A 517 -20.05 -30.21 21.19
C ALA A 517 -19.41 -30.71 22.52
N TYR A 518 -20.23 -30.95 23.54
CA TYR A 518 -19.78 -31.45 24.84
C TYR A 518 -19.23 -32.90 24.73
N GLU A 519 -19.94 -33.81 24.05
CA GLU A 519 -19.48 -35.19 23.79
C GLU A 519 -18.14 -35.21 23.06
N VAL A 520 -17.98 -34.31 22.08
CA VAL A 520 -16.72 -34.17 21.34
C VAL A 520 -15.61 -33.66 22.25
N LEU A 521 -15.87 -32.56 22.97
CA LEU A 521 -14.89 -31.90 23.83
C LEU A 521 -14.37 -32.84 24.91
N THR A 522 -15.22 -33.66 25.49
CA THR A 522 -14.91 -34.59 26.53
C THR A 522 -14.42 -35.98 26.00
N SER A 523 -14.23 -36.14 24.68
CA SER A 523 -13.68 -37.36 24.12
C SER A 523 -12.15 -37.39 24.24
N PHE A 524 -11.58 -38.52 24.54
CA PHE A 524 -10.12 -38.72 24.60
C PHE A 524 -9.43 -38.37 23.29
N GLU A 525 -10.01 -38.76 22.15
CA GLU A 525 -9.47 -38.43 20.81
C GLU A 525 -9.30 -36.92 20.62
N PHE A 526 -10.29 -36.13 21.00
CA PHE A 526 -10.23 -34.68 20.86
C PHE A 526 -9.13 -34.10 21.76
N VAL A 527 -9.04 -34.51 23.00
CA VAL A 527 -8.01 -34.04 23.97
C VAL A 527 -6.61 -34.46 23.50
N PHE A 528 -6.45 -35.68 23.01
CA PHE A 528 -5.17 -36.18 22.47
C PHE A 528 -4.69 -35.28 21.31
N ILE A 529 -5.57 -35.06 20.30
CA ILE A 529 -5.23 -34.21 19.14
C ILE A 529 -5.01 -32.76 19.59
N LEU A 530 -5.77 -32.24 20.56
CA LEU A 530 -5.61 -30.90 21.11
C LEU A 530 -4.18 -30.72 21.67
N HIS A 531 -3.66 -31.63 22.44
CA HIS A 531 -2.31 -31.58 23.00
C HIS A 531 -1.23 -31.81 21.93
N LEU A 532 -1.44 -32.76 21.01
CA LEU A 532 -0.52 -32.98 19.90
C LEU A 532 -0.36 -31.75 19.03
N MET A 533 -1.49 -31.16 18.61
CA MET A 533 -1.46 -29.96 17.77
C MET A 533 -0.89 -28.75 18.51
N ARG A 534 -1.13 -28.63 19.81
CA ARG A 534 -0.47 -27.59 20.63
C ARG A 534 1.05 -27.70 20.50
N LYS A 535 1.63 -28.91 20.72
CA LYS A 535 3.08 -29.14 20.68
C LYS A 535 3.68 -28.82 19.31
N ILE A 536 3.07 -29.29 18.22
CA ILE A 536 3.51 -29.01 16.85
C ILE A 536 3.46 -27.51 16.56
N LEU A 537 2.36 -26.85 16.96
CA LEU A 537 2.19 -25.43 16.72
C LEU A 537 3.12 -24.55 17.58
N GLU A 538 3.46 -24.95 18.80
CA GLU A 538 4.45 -24.29 19.65
C GLU A 538 5.83 -24.31 19.00
N ILE A 539 6.28 -25.45 18.46
CA ILE A 539 7.54 -25.56 17.70
C ILE A 539 7.52 -24.63 16.48
N SER A 540 6.43 -24.71 15.70
CA SER A 540 6.30 -23.91 14.47
C SER A 540 6.11 -22.40 14.72
N ASN A 541 5.58 -22.01 15.89
CA ASN A 541 5.35 -20.61 16.25
C ASN A 541 6.64 -19.83 16.47
N LEU A 542 7.69 -20.46 16.97
CA LEU A 542 9.03 -19.83 17.09
C LEU A 542 9.55 -19.40 15.70
N LEU A 543 9.47 -20.30 14.74
CA LEU A 543 9.81 -19.97 13.34
C LEU A 543 8.90 -18.88 12.79
N CYS A 544 7.59 -18.98 13.01
CA CYS A 544 6.63 -17.98 12.53
C CYS A 544 6.93 -16.56 13.07
N GLN A 545 7.26 -16.45 14.35
CA GLN A 545 7.64 -15.17 14.98
C GLN A 545 8.95 -14.62 14.41
N ALA A 546 9.97 -15.49 14.26
CA ALA A 546 11.25 -15.08 13.69
C ALA A 546 11.13 -14.58 12.24
N LEU A 547 10.33 -15.27 11.40
CA LEU A 547 10.09 -14.87 10.02
C LEU A 547 9.32 -13.53 9.88
N GLN A 548 8.68 -13.06 10.94
CA GLN A 548 7.98 -11.78 10.97
C GLN A 548 8.86 -10.61 11.39
N LEU A 549 10.12 -10.82 11.78
CA LEU A 549 11.04 -9.75 12.12
C LEU A 549 11.51 -9.01 10.86
N GLN A 550 11.51 -7.68 10.89
CA GLN A 550 11.99 -6.86 9.77
C GLN A 550 13.48 -7.03 9.49
N SER A 551 14.25 -7.28 10.55
CA SER A 551 15.70 -7.48 10.46
C SER A 551 16.10 -8.89 10.03
N GLN A 552 15.14 -9.79 9.81
CA GLN A 552 15.43 -11.18 9.45
C GLN A 552 16.12 -11.24 8.09
N ASP A 553 17.23 -11.99 8.01
CA ASP A 553 17.92 -12.30 6.77
C ASP A 553 17.58 -13.72 6.28
N ILE A 554 17.83 -13.98 4.99
CA ILE A 554 17.43 -15.21 4.33
C ILE A 554 18.22 -16.43 4.83
N LEU A 555 19.50 -16.27 5.18
CA LEU A 555 20.35 -17.36 5.67
C LEU A 555 19.92 -17.81 7.06
N ASN A 556 19.69 -16.83 7.96
CA ASN A 556 19.17 -17.14 9.28
C ASN A 556 17.75 -17.74 9.23
N ALA A 557 16.92 -17.28 8.31
CA ALA A 557 15.59 -17.87 8.07
C ALA A 557 15.69 -19.34 7.66
N MET A 558 16.59 -19.70 6.74
CA MET A 558 16.81 -21.09 6.33
C MET A 558 17.36 -21.95 7.47
N HIS A 559 18.28 -21.42 8.27
CA HIS A 559 18.78 -22.11 9.45
C HIS A 559 17.63 -22.40 10.45
N LEU A 560 16.74 -21.44 10.70
CA LEU A 560 15.59 -21.63 11.57
C LEU A 560 14.58 -22.66 11.02
N VAL A 561 14.38 -22.70 9.69
CA VAL A 561 13.58 -23.75 9.04
C VAL A 561 14.21 -25.12 9.29
N SER A 562 15.52 -25.27 9.08
CA SER A 562 16.23 -26.51 9.32
C SER A 562 16.15 -26.94 10.79
N SER A 563 16.35 -26.02 11.73
CA SER A 563 16.20 -26.26 13.16
C SER A 563 14.78 -26.70 13.54
N THR A 564 13.77 -26.08 12.91
CA THR A 564 12.36 -26.44 13.14
C THR A 564 12.07 -27.86 12.65
N LYS A 565 12.59 -28.26 11.47
CA LYS A 565 12.48 -29.61 10.96
C LYS A 565 13.12 -30.65 11.93
N LEU A 566 14.31 -30.33 12.45
CA LEU A 566 14.98 -31.18 13.44
C LEU A 566 14.17 -31.31 14.74
N LEU A 567 13.57 -30.22 15.24
CA LEU A 567 12.72 -30.26 16.44
C LEU A 567 11.45 -31.11 16.22
N ILE A 568 10.83 -30.98 15.05
CA ILE A 568 9.65 -31.78 14.67
C ILE A 568 10.07 -33.27 14.51
N GLN A 569 11.24 -33.55 13.93
CA GLN A 569 11.79 -34.90 13.84
C GLN A 569 12.05 -35.47 15.24
N LYS A 570 12.65 -34.73 16.14
CA LYS A 570 12.86 -35.15 17.54
C LYS A 570 11.53 -35.40 18.26
N LEU A 571 10.51 -34.61 18.02
CA LEU A 571 9.16 -34.86 18.54
C LEU A 571 8.63 -36.22 18.03
N ARG A 572 8.87 -36.56 16.77
CA ARG A 572 8.49 -37.84 16.17
C ARG A 572 9.18 -39.00 16.83
N ASP A 573 10.46 -38.88 17.09
CA ASP A 573 11.30 -39.99 17.59
C ASP A 573 11.13 -40.23 19.10
N ASP A 574 11.11 -39.14 19.90
CA ASP A 574 11.17 -39.21 21.38
C ASP A 574 9.91 -38.63 22.06
N GLY A 575 8.98 -37.97 21.33
CA GLY A 575 7.92 -37.20 21.97
C GLY A 575 6.67 -37.96 22.37
N TRP A 576 6.53 -39.26 22.05
CA TRP A 576 5.32 -40.03 22.29
C TRP A 576 5.00 -40.16 23.79
N ASP A 577 5.95 -40.62 24.58
CA ASP A 577 5.74 -40.93 26.02
C ASP A 577 5.44 -39.64 26.80
N GLU A 578 6.15 -38.53 26.49
CA GLU A 578 5.88 -37.20 27.07
C GLU A 578 4.47 -36.71 26.74
N LEU A 579 4.04 -36.83 25.47
CA LEU A 579 2.71 -36.43 25.06
C LEU A 579 1.63 -37.25 25.80
N VAL A 580 1.76 -38.55 25.82
CA VAL A 580 0.80 -39.45 26.52
C VAL A 580 0.73 -39.13 28.01
N ALA A 581 1.87 -38.90 28.67
CA ALA A 581 1.90 -38.49 30.07
C ALA A 581 1.15 -37.16 30.32
N ASN A 582 1.39 -36.18 29.49
CA ASN A 582 0.72 -34.88 29.55
C ASN A 582 -0.80 -34.99 29.31
N VAL A 583 -1.22 -35.75 28.30
CA VAL A 583 -2.63 -36.04 28.03
C VAL A 583 -3.28 -36.78 29.18
N LYS A 584 -2.61 -37.78 29.77
CA LYS A 584 -3.10 -38.57 30.92
C LYS A 584 -3.33 -37.65 32.14
N SER A 585 -2.34 -36.82 32.47
CA SER A 585 -2.46 -35.87 33.57
C SER A 585 -3.64 -34.90 33.37
N PHE A 586 -3.79 -34.37 32.14
CA PHE A 586 -4.90 -33.47 31.80
C PHE A 586 -6.25 -34.19 31.90
N CYS A 587 -6.39 -35.40 31.34
CA CYS A 587 -7.63 -36.18 31.38
C CYS A 587 -8.03 -36.49 32.83
N GLN A 588 -7.07 -36.81 33.70
CA GLN A 588 -7.32 -37.01 35.13
C GLN A 588 -7.85 -35.74 35.81
N ALA A 589 -7.24 -34.57 35.51
CA ALA A 589 -7.67 -33.30 36.10
C ALA A 589 -9.09 -32.87 35.68
N VAL A 590 -9.54 -33.27 34.48
CA VAL A 590 -10.87 -32.90 33.94
C VAL A 590 -11.86 -34.07 33.89
N ASN A 591 -11.56 -35.20 34.58
CA ASN A 591 -12.40 -36.40 34.68
C ASN A 591 -12.80 -36.99 33.30
N ILE A 592 -11.88 -37.09 32.37
CA ILE A 592 -12.10 -37.73 31.08
C ILE A 592 -11.54 -39.15 31.17
N PRO A 593 -12.33 -40.20 30.82
CA PRO A 593 -11.86 -41.57 30.88
C PRO A 593 -10.77 -41.85 29.86
N MET A 594 -9.69 -42.50 30.32
CA MET A 594 -8.59 -42.94 29.47
C MET A 594 -8.97 -44.30 28.84
N PRO A 595 -8.70 -44.51 27.55
CA PRO A 595 -8.84 -45.80 26.94
C PRO A 595 -7.71 -46.74 27.40
N ASP A 596 -7.98 -48.02 27.42
CA ASP A 596 -6.91 -49.02 27.54
C ASP A 596 -6.13 -49.13 26.22
N PHE A 597 -4.87 -48.74 26.26
CA PHE A 597 -4.01 -48.73 25.07
C PHE A 597 -3.72 -50.14 24.50
N ASN A 598 -3.82 -51.15 25.33
CA ASN A 598 -3.62 -52.55 24.92
C ASN A 598 -4.88 -53.16 24.33
N ALA A 599 -6.04 -52.55 24.56
CA ALA A 599 -7.30 -53.08 24.01
C ALA A 599 -7.32 -52.96 22.48
N GLN A 600 -8.10 -53.85 21.87
CA GLN A 600 -8.35 -53.82 20.43
C GLN A 600 -9.13 -52.56 20.04
N TYR A 601 -8.67 -51.85 19.03
CA TYR A 601 -9.36 -50.69 18.54
C TYR A 601 -10.61 -51.01 17.73
N ILE A 602 -11.76 -50.49 18.16
CA ILE A 602 -13.04 -50.67 17.49
C ILE A 602 -13.48 -49.31 16.90
N ALA A 603 -13.55 -49.23 15.58
CA ALA A 603 -14.02 -48.01 14.91
C ALA A 603 -15.50 -47.73 15.19
N ARG A 604 -15.82 -46.57 15.73
CA ARG A 604 -17.21 -46.13 16.07
C ARG A 604 -18.15 -45.97 14.86
N ARG A 605 -17.65 -45.90 13.66
CA ARG A 605 -18.44 -45.71 12.40
C ARG A 605 -17.81 -46.50 11.27
N GLY A 606 -18.59 -47.43 10.70
CA GLY A 606 -18.24 -48.19 9.52
C GLY A 606 -18.93 -49.58 9.54
N ARG A 607 -19.24 -50.16 8.34
CA ARG A 607 -19.72 -51.56 8.29
C ARG A 607 -18.61 -52.49 8.78
N ALA A 608 -18.92 -53.29 9.78
CA ALA A 608 -18.02 -54.23 10.44
C ALA A 608 -17.45 -55.38 9.54
N ARG A 609 -17.46 -55.22 8.22
CA ARG A 609 -17.25 -56.37 7.28
C ARG A 609 -15.81 -56.66 6.90
N HIS A 610 -14.83 -55.79 7.15
CA HIS A 610 -13.43 -56.04 6.77
C HIS A 610 -12.40 -55.36 7.69
N GLN A 611 -12.48 -55.52 9.02
CA GLN A 611 -11.30 -55.30 9.85
C GLN A 611 -10.50 -56.63 9.92
N GLN A 612 -9.57 -56.77 8.97
CA GLN A 612 -8.64 -57.90 8.94
C GLN A 612 -7.37 -57.66 9.76
N GLU A 613 -7.22 -56.47 10.36
CA GLU A 613 -6.06 -56.15 11.17
C GLU A 613 -6.47 -55.89 12.63
N GLU A 614 -5.94 -56.69 13.56
CA GLU A 614 -6.10 -56.54 15.02
C GLU A 614 -5.17 -55.40 15.48
N ILE A 615 -5.53 -54.16 15.20
CA ILE A 615 -4.77 -53.02 15.70
C ILE A 615 -5.16 -52.67 17.14
N THR A 616 -4.19 -52.32 17.98
CA THR A 616 -4.43 -51.85 19.34
C THR A 616 -4.82 -50.36 19.33
N VAL A 617 -5.41 -49.89 20.42
CA VAL A 617 -5.69 -48.48 20.66
C VAL A 617 -4.39 -47.67 20.61
N GLU A 618 -3.28 -48.21 21.17
CA GLU A 618 -1.95 -47.57 21.06
C GLU A 618 -1.54 -47.39 19.60
N HIS A 619 -1.64 -48.45 18.80
CA HIS A 619 -1.31 -48.34 17.36
C HIS A 619 -2.10 -47.23 16.67
N ARG A 620 -3.40 -47.17 16.93
CA ARG A 620 -4.26 -46.11 16.37
C ARG A 620 -3.79 -44.72 16.71
N TYR A 621 -3.45 -44.43 17.98
CA TYR A 621 -3.04 -43.09 18.38
C TYR A 621 -1.58 -42.79 18.04
N LYS A 622 -0.67 -43.78 18.13
CA LYS A 622 0.76 -43.62 17.86
C LYS A 622 1.08 -43.57 16.37
N VAL A 623 0.55 -44.55 15.62
CA VAL A 623 0.91 -44.70 14.20
C VAL A 623 -0.01 -43.89 13.31
N ASP A 624 -1.34 -44.07 13.40
CA ASP A 624 -2.30 -43.45 12.47
C ASP A 624 -2.57 -41.99 12.77
N ILE A 625 -2.27 -41.47 13.97
CA ILE A 625 -2.49 -40.04 14.30
C ILE A 625 -1.14 -39.38 14.57
N PHE A 626 -0.41 -39.76 15.64
CA PHE A 626 0.80 -39.04 16.07
C PHE A 626 1.88 -39.05 14.97
N ASN A 627 2.32 -40.23 14.54
CA ASN A 627 3.33 -40.38 13.51
C ASN A 627 2.85 -39.77 12.18
N ALA A 628 1.62 -40.12 11.75
CA ALA A 628 1.07 -39.66 10.47
C ALA A 628 1.01 -38.13 10.38
N VAL A 629 0.61 -37.41 11.45
CA VAL A 629 0.56 -35.94 11.48
C VAL A 629 1.96 -35.36 11.40
N ILE A 630 2.92 -35.91 12.14
CA ILE A 630 4.29 -35.39 12.16
C ILE A 630 5.00 -35.71 10.84
N ASP A 631 4.83 -36.91 10.30
CA ASP A 631 5.42 -37.29 9.01
C ASP A 631 4.87 -36.41 7.86
N SER A 632 3.54 -36.21 7.83
CA SER A 632 2.91 -35.26 6.89
C SER A 632 3.45 -33.83 7.05
N GLN A 633 3.63 -33.37 8.30
CA GLN A 633 4.20 -32.06 8.57
C GLN A 633 5.64 -31.92 8.07
N LEU A 634 6.49 -32.93 8.29
CA LEU A 634 7.87 -32.96 7.80
C LEU A 634 7.91 -33.00 6.27
N GLN A 635 7.06 -33.83 5.65
CA GLN A 635 6.96 -33.93 4.20
C GLN A 635 6.56 -32.58 3.59
N GLU A 636 5.52 -31.93 4.11
CA GLU A 636 5.08 -30.63 3.60
C GLU A 636 6.14 -29.53 3.82
N LEU A 637 6.82 -29.52 4.97
CA LEU A 637 7.95 -28.61 5.20
C LEU A 637 9.09 -28.85 4.22
N ASN A 638 9.41 -30.13 3.92
CA ASN A 638 10.42 -30.45 2.92
C ASN A 638 9.98 -30.03 1.51
N CYS A 639 8.74 -30.28 1.12
CA CYS A 639 8.20 -29.87 -0.18
C CYS A 639 8.18 -28.34 -0.34
N LYS A 640 7.70 -27.60 0.66
CA LYS A 640 7.59 -26.13 0.58
C LYS A 640 8.93 -25.42 0.72
N PHE A 641 9.90 -25.97 1.41
CA PHE A 641 11.23 -25.42 1.59
C PHE A 641 12.33 -26.24 0.85
N ASN A 642 11.96 -26.84 -0.28
CA ASN A 642 12.86 -27.44 -1.25
C ASN A 642 12.92 -26.54 -2.48
N ASP A 643 13.87 -25.62 -2.52
CA ASP A 643 13.86 -24.54 -3.50
C ASP A 643 14.79 -24.74 -4.68
N ASN A 644 14.28 -24.30 -5.85
CA ASN A 644 15.06 -24.01 -7.04
C ASN A 644 15.89 -22.71 -6.93
N THR A 645 15.67 -21.86 -5.92
CA THR A 645 16.61 -20.82 -5.46
C THR A 645 17.78 -21.41 -4.66
N VAL A 646 17.92 -22.73 -4.67
CA VAL A 646 18.90 -23.47 -3.86
C VAL A 646 20.32 -22.99 -4.14
N GLU A 647 20.70 -22.74 -5.41
CA GLU A 647 22.08 -22.36 -5.72
C GLU A 647 22.44 -20.97 -5.15
N LEU A 648 21.56 -19.98 -5.32
CA LEU A 648 21.77 -18.64 -4.75
C LEU A 648 21.93 -18.73 -3.22
N ILE A 649 21.05 -19.46 -2.54
CA ILE A 649 21.06 -19.58 -1.07
C ILE A 649 22.23 -20.45 -0.61
N ILE A 650 22.52 -21.56 -1.30
CA ILE A 650 23.66 -22.45 -0.99
C ILE A 650 24.97 -21.68 -1.10
N LEU A 651 25.20 -20.96 -2.20
CA LEU A 651 26.41 -20.17 -2.38
C LEU A 651 26.48 -19.01 -1.36
N SER A 652 25.32 -18.41 -1.03
CA SER A 652 25.26 -17.35 -0.02
C SER A 652 25.58 -17.86 1.40
N SER A 653 25.35 -19.14 1.71
CA SER A 653 25.68 -19.70 3.03
C SER A 653 27.16 -19.59 3.37
N ALA A 654 28.04 -19.52 2.38
CA ALA A 654 29.46 -19.25 2.56
C ALA A 654 29.75 -17.88 3.25
N LEU A 655 28.76 -16.97 3.29
CA LEU A 655 28.81 -15.68 3.98
C LEU A 655 28.27 -15.74 5.43
N ASP A 656 27.70 -16.86 5.85
CA ASP A 656 27.22 -17.00 7.23
C ASP A 656 28.42 -17.09 8.19
N PRO A 657 28.52 -16.23 9.20
CA PRO A 657 29.63 -16.28 10.16
C PRO A 657 29.80 -17.66 10.81
N ARG A 658 28.70 -18.39 11.06
CA ARG A 658 28.72 -19.76 11.62
C ARG A 658 29.42 -20.75 10.71
N GLU A 659 29.17 -20.68 9.40
CA GLU A 659 29.83 -21.50 8.40
C GLU A 659 31.28 -21.06 8.17
N MET A 660 31.53 -19.75 8.14
CA MET A 660 32.86 -19.19 8.02
C MET A 660 33.82 -19.68 9.10
N HIS A 661 33.32 -19.97 10.32
CA HIS A 661 34.16 -20.51 11.41
C HIS A 661 34.70 -21.90 11.12
N SER A 662 33.92 -22.74 10.46
CA SER A 662 34.28 -24.13 10.16
C SER A 662 35.01 -24.28 8.82
N SER A 663 34.55 -23.62 7.77
CA SER A 663 35.07 -23.71 6.42
C SER A 663 34.77 -22.45 5.61
N PHE A 664 35.79 -21.66 5.34
CA PHE A 664 35.64 -20.43 4.55
C PHE A 664 35.77 -20.73 3.06
N LYS A 665 34.63 -20.72 2.36
CA LYS A 665 34.53 -21.13 0.94
C LYS A 665 34.54 -19.92 0.02
N ILE A 666 35.73 -19.35 -0.21
CA ILE A 666 35.89 -18.17 -1.08
C ILE A 666 35.42 -18.44 -2.51
N ASP A 667 35.65 -19.64 -3.04
CA ASP A 667 35.23 -20.01 -4.39
C ASP A 667 33.69 -20.00 -4.55
N ASP A 668 32.94 -20.40 -3.52
CA ASP A 668 31.48 -20.34 -3.52
C ASP A 668 30.98 -18.89 -3.57
N ILE A 669 31.66 -17.98 -2.83
CA ILE A 669 31.32 -16.54 -2.86
C ILE A 669 31.69 -15.94 -4.23
N CYS A 670 32.80 -16.30 -4.82
CA CYS A 670 33.15 -15.83 -6.16
C CYS A 670 32.12 -16.34 -7.21
N ARG A 671 31.71 -17.60 -7.12
CA ARG A 671 30.65 -18.15 -7.99
C ARG A 671 29.30 -17.46 -7.77
N LEU A 672 28.95 -17.15 -6.52
CA LEU A 672 27.76 -16.40 -6.20
C LEU A 672 27.71 -15.07 -6.96
N VAL A 673 28.79 -14.31 -6.91
CA VAL A 673 28.86 -13.01 -7.59
C VAL A 673 28.83 -13.17 -9.10
N GLN A 674 29.58 -14.11 -9.65
CA GLN A 674 29.63 -14.38 -11.09
C GLN A 674 28.29 -14.79 -11.68
N ASN A 675 27.55 -15.69 -10.97
CA ASN A 675 26.31 -16.25 -11.47
C ASN A 675 25.11 -15.32 -11.25
N PHE A 676 25.09 -14.60 -10.12
CA PHE A 676 23.89 -13.88 -9.69
C PHE A 676 24.01 -12.36 -9.69
N TYR A 677 25.22 -11.80 -9.61
CA TYR A 677 25.41 -10.35 -9.51
C TYR A 677 26.46 -9.80 -10.48
N PRO A 678 26.56 -10.29 -11.76
CA PRO A 678 27.65 -9.91 -12.67
C PRO A 678 27.64 -8.41 -13.04
N LYS A 679 26.49 -7.72 -12.97
CA LYS A 679 26.40 -6.27 -13.24
C LYS A 679 26.71 -5.38 -12.02
N ASP A 680 26.85 -5.98 -10.86
CA ASP A 680 27.16 -5.24 -9.63
C ASP A 680 28.66 -5.21 -9.36
N PHE A 681 29.47 -5.92 -10.17
CA PHE A 681 30.93 -5.99 -10.08
C PHE A 681 31.54 -5.91 -11.46
N GLU A 682 32.57 -5.09 -11.60
CA GLU A 682 33.37 -5.02 -12.82
C GLU A 682 34.38 -6.19 -12.89
N GLU A 683 34.88 -6.51 -14.08
CA GLU A 683 35.79 -7.64 -14.27
C GLU A 683 37.05 -7.54 -13.39
N HIS A 684 37.61 -6.35 -13.27
CA HIS A 684 38.76 -6.12 -12.37
C HIS A 684 38.40 -6.21 -10.88
N GLU A 685 37.17 -5.86 -10.47
CA GLU A 685 36.70 -5.98 -9.09
C GLU A 685 36.53 -7.44 -8.68
N MET A 686 36.29 -8.36 -9.62
CA MET A 686 36.21 -9.80 -9.32
C MET A 686 37.55 -10.37 -8.82
N LEU A 687 38.67 -9.93 -9.38
CA LEU A 687 39.99 -10.31 -8.90
C LEU A 687 40.28 -9.68 -7.53
N GLN A 688 39.93 -8.41 -7.38
CA GLN A 688 40.07 -7.71 -6.09
C GLN A 688 39.17 -8.31 -4.99
N LEU A 689 37.98 -8.78 -5.35
CA LEU A 689 37.07 -9.44 -4.42
C LEU A 689 37.70 -10.69 -3.80
N ARG A 690 38.33 -11.53 -4.62
CA ARG A 690 39.05 -12.73 -4.15
C ARG A 690 40.15 -12.32 -3.17
N ILE A 691 40.99 -11.35 -3.53
CA ILE A 691 42.07 -10.86 -2.65
C ILE A 691 41.51 -10.29 -1.33
N GLN A 692 40.41 -9.52 -1.39
CA GLN A 692 39.77 -9.01 -0.18
C GLN A 692 39.26 -10.14 0.72
N PHE A 693 38.69 -11.22 0.16
CA PHE A 693 38.26 -12.37 0.94
C PHE A 693 39.42 -13.20 1.51
N GLU A 694 40.51 -13.38 0.77
CA GLU A 694 41.73 -14.01 1.28
C GLU A 694 42.33 -13.23 2.44
N HIS A 695 42.38 -11.88 2.35
CA HIS A 695 42.80 -11.04 3.45
C HIS A 695 41.79 -11.06 4.62
N PHE A 696 40.49 -11.11 4.33
CA PHE A 696 39.41 -11.20 5.31
C PHE A 696 39.43 -12.52 6.09
N ASP A 697 40.00 -13.59 5.53
CA ASP A 697 40.21 -14.89 6.19
C ASP A 697 41.05 -14.74 7.49
N HIS A 698 42.02 -13.83 7.51
CA HIS A 698 42.79 -13.50 8.73
C HIS A 698 41.95 -12.68 9.75
N VAL A 699 41.02 -11.86 9.26
CA VAL A 699 40.17 -11.00 10.13
C VAL A 699 39.11 -11.83 10.85
N ARG A 700 38.62 -12.91 10.27
CA ARG A 700 37.63 -13.80 10.92
C ARG A 700 38.17 -14.53 12.15
N GLN A 701 39.48 -14.55 12.36
CA GLN A 701 40.08 -15.18 13.52
C GLN A 701 40.03 -14.28 14.76
N LEU A 702 39.65 -13.01 14.62
CA LEU A 702 39.51 -12.09 15.75
C LEU A 702 38.42 -12.54 16.73
N PRO A 703 38.61 -12.36 18.02
CA PRO A 703 37.61 -12.77 19.03
C PRO A 703 36.23 -12.11 18.78
N ASP A 704 36.22 -10.82 18.40
CA ASP A 704 35.00 -10.09 18.14
C ASP A 704 34.18 -10.66 16.95
N PHE A 705 34.87 -11.20 15.93
CA PHE A 705 34.21 -11.88 14.82
C PHE A 705 33.56 -13.19 15.24
N ARG A 706 34.21 -13.93 16.15
CA ARG A 706 33.69 -15.21 16.64
C ARG A 706 32.37 -15.10 17.41
N ALA A 707 32.04 -13.90 17.90
CA ALA A 707 30.78 -13.61 18.57
C ALA A 707 29.61 -13.37 17.61
N LEU A 708 29.88 -13.22 16.30
CA LEU A 708 28.86 -12.96 15.29
C LEU A 708 28.08 -14.24 14.95
N THR A 709 26.77 -14.10 14.91
CA THR A 709 25.85 -15.26 14.68
C THR A 709 25.05 -15.14 13.40
N THR A 710 24.93 -13.97 12.81
CA THR A 710 24.16 -13.74 11.58
C THR A 710 24.94 -12.87 10.59
N ILE A 711 24.58 -12.95 9.31
CA ILE A 711 25.13 -12.06 8.29
C ILE A 711 24.74 -10.58 8.54
N SER A 712 23.61 -10.32 9.20
CA SER A 712 23.22 -9.00 9.68
C SER A 712 24.20 -8.46 10.73
N ASP A 713 24.61 -9.30 11.70
CA ASP A 713 25.61 -8.92 12.71
C ASP A 713 26.95 -8.62 12.04
N LEU A 714 27.34 -9.43 11.06
CA LEU A 714 28.56 -9.23 10.29
C LEU A 714 28.56 -7.89 9.55
N CYS A 715 27.44 -7.55 8.89
CA CYS A 715 27.28 -6.28 8.19
C CYS A 715 27.46 -5.08 9.14
N GLN A 716 26.76 -5.10 10.29
CA GLN A 716 26.87 -4.04 11.30
C GLN A 716 28.26 -3.96 11.92
N TRP A 717 28.90 -5.09 12.16
CA TRP A 717 30.26 -5.16 12.68
C TRP A 717 31.28 -4.55 11.70
N LEU A 718 31.14 -4.83 10.39
CA LEU A 718 31.98 -4.21 9.36
C LEU A 718 31.90 -2.68 9.39
N VAL A 719 30.69 -2.13 9.51
CA VAL A 719 30.49 -0.69 9.58
C VAL A 719 31.04 -0.11 10.88
N LYS A 720 30.71 -0.69 12.04
CA LYS A 720 31.16 -0.23 13.37
C LYS A 720 32.66 -0.22 13.50
N THR A 721 33.34 -1.19 12.90
CA THR A 721 34.81 -1.29 12.94
C THR A 721 35.50 -0.58 11.77
N ARG A 722 34.75 0.14 10.91
CA ARG A 722 35.19 0.77 9.66
C ARG A 722 35.84 -0.20 8.66
N LYS A 723 35.63 -1.50 8.83
CA LYS A 723 36.16 -2.50 7.90
C LYS A 723 35.39 -2.52 6.57
N SER A 724 34.18 -1.95 6.52
CA SER A 724 33.45 -1.71 5.26
C SER A 724 34.21 -0.79 4.29
N GLU A 725 35.04 0.13 4.81
CA GLU A 725 35.90 1.00 3.97
C GLU A 725 37.15 0.27 3.47
N ILE A 726 37.65 -0.70 4.25
CA ILE A 726 38.83 -1.50 3.91
C ILE A 726 38.46 -2.64 2.94
N TYR A 727 37.29 -3.25 3.13
CA TYR A 727 36.76 -4.36 2.35
C TYR A 727 35.44 -3.98 1.64
N PRO A 728 35.45 -2.99 0.75
CA PRO A 728 34.21 -2.46 0.17
C PRO A 728 33.49 -3.51 -0.72
N LEU A 729 34.21 -4.42 -1.35
CA LEU A 729 33.62 -5.47 -2.19
C LEU A 729 32.97 -6.57 -1.34
N VAL A 730 33.62 -6.96 -0.24
CA VAL A 730 33.04 -7.89 0.75
C VAL A 730 31.74 -7.30 1.32
N PHE A 731 31.77 -6.02 1.69
CA PHE A 731 30.58 -5.31 2.21
C PHE A 731 29.47 -5.26 1.16
N ARG A 732 29.81 -5.02 -0.13
CA ARG A 732 28.85 -5.01 -1.24
C ARG A 732 28.16 -6.37 -1.41
N VAL A 733 28.91 -7.49 -1.37
CA VAL A 733 28.31 -8.84 -1.47
C VAL A 733 27.36 -9.08 -0.30
N ILE A 734 27.76 -8.75 0.93
CA ILE A 734 26.94 -8.92 2.13
C ILE A 734 25.65 -8.12 2.04
N THR A 735 25.71 -6.85 1.59
CA THR A 735 24.54 -5.99 1.44
C THR A 735 23.59 -6.49 0.38
N LEU A 736 24.08 -7.06 -0.74
CA LEU A 736 23.25 -7.67 -1.80
C LEU A 736 22.43 -8.86 -1.25
N ILE A 737 23.05 -9.73 -0.46
CA ILE A 737 22.36 -10.88 0.14
C ILE A 737 21.35 -10.44 1.21
N LEU A 738 21.70 -9.46 2.04
CA LEU A 738 20.79 -8.91 3.06
C LEU A 738 19.58 -8.18 2.46
N THR A 739 19.72 -7.70 1.23
CA THR A 739 18.62 -7.05 0.50
C THR A 739 17.55 -8.06 0.06
N LEU A 740 17.87 -9.37 -0.07
CA LEU A 740 16.89 -10.38 -0.45
C LEU A 740 15.73 -10.45 0.56
N PRO A 741 14.47 -10.54 0.09
CA PRO A 741 13.31 -10.56 0.96
C PRO A 741 13.17 -11.92 1.67
N VAL A 742 12.56 -11.91 2.85
CA VAL A 742 12.28 -13.14 3.61
C VAL A 742 10.77 -13.36 3.73
N SER A 743 10.03 -12.30 4.07
CA SER A 743 8.59 -12.41 4.26
C SER A 743 7.87 -11.13 3.85
N THR A 744 6.56 -11.24 3.62
CA THR A 744 5.64 -10.13 3.37
C THR A 744 5.01 -9.58 4.68
N ALA A 745 5.57 -9.89 5.84
CA ALA A 745 5.00 -9.51 7.13
C ALA A 745 4.86 -7.99 7.32
N THR A 746 5.71 -7.19 6.68
CA THR A 746 5.62 -5.73 6.74
C THR A 746 4.44 -5.19 5.91
N THR A 747 4.12 -5.82 4.78
CA THR A 747 2.90 -5.49 4.00
C THR A 747 1.64 -5.90 4.76
N GLU A 748 1.61 -7.08 5.42
CA GLU A 748 0.50 -7.48 6.29
C GLU A 748 0.26 -6.48 7.43
N ARG A 749 1.35 -5.93 8.02
CA ARG A 749 1.25 -4.86 9.04
C ARG A 749 0.66 -3.57 8.46
N SER A 750 0.96 -3.23 7.21
CA SER A 750 0.37 -2.07 6.56
C SER A 750 -1.14 -2.24 6.34
N PHE A 751 -1.61 -3.44 6.03
CA PHE A 751 -3.05 -3.73 5.95
C PHE A 751 -3.73 -3.71 7.33
N SER A 752 -3.02 -4.15 8.38
CA SER A 752 -3.51 -3.99 9.74
C SER A 752 -3.63 -2.51 10.13
N ALA A 753 -2.68 -1.67 9.72
CA ALA A 753 -2.76 -0.21 9.88
C ALA A 753 -3.90 0.38 9.03
N MET A 754 -4.11 -0.11 7.81
CA MET A 754 -5.22 0.30 6.95
C MET A 754 -6.58 0.04 7.63
N SER A 755 -6.77 -1.09 8.27
CA SER A 755 -8.01 -1.41 8.99
C SER A 755 -8.27 -0.50 10.20
N ILE A 756 -7.22 0.07 10.81
CA ILE A 756 -7.34 1.09 11.86
C ILE A 756 -7.75 2.44 11.28
N VAL A 757 -7.14 2.83 10.16
CA VAL A 757 -7.36 4.13 9.51
C VAL A 757 -8.66 4.16 8.72
N LYS A 758 -8.97 3.12 7.94
CA LYS A 758 -10.16 3.00 7.09
C LYS A 758 -11.11 1.96 7.67
N THR A 759 -12.08 2.42 8.43
CA THR A 759 -13.10 1.59 9.09
C THR A 759 -14.44 1.66 8.32
N THR A 760 -15.43 0.85 8.72
CA THR A 760 -16.79 0.89 8.18
C THR A 760 -17.43 2.28 8.26
N LEU A 761 -17.17 3.04 9.32
CA LEU A 761 -17.63 4.43 9.48
C LEU A 761 -16.80 5.43 8.66
N ARG A 762 -15.67 5.01 8.10
CA ARG A 762 -14.67 5.85 7.44
C ARG A 762 -14.26 5.26 6.08
N ASN A 763 -15.22 4.65 5.37
CA ASN A 763 -14.97 3.90 4.12
C ASN A 763 -14.93 4.76 2.85
N LYS A 764 -15.42 6.01 2.89
CA LYS A 764 -15.45 6.94 1.74
C LYS A 764 -14.16 7.77 1.57
N MET A 765 -13.05 7.27 2.09
CA MET A 765 -11.76 7.92 1.98
C MET A 765 -11.22 7.84 0.55
N GLU A 766 -10.73 8.95 0.01
CA GLU A 766 -10.02 9.01 -1.27
C GLU A 766 -8.71 8.24 -1.20
N ASP A 767 -8.30 7.61 -2.31
CA ASP A 767 -7.15 6.70 -2.33
C ASP A 767 -5.83 7.45 -2.04
N GLU A 768 -5.64 8.67 -2.54
CA GLU A 768 -4.48 9.51 -2.24
C GLU A 768 -4.42 9.88 -0.75
N PHE A 769 -5.55 10.30 -0.17
CA PHE A 769 -5.63 10.62 1.25
C PHE A 769 -5.35 9.40 2.13
N LEU A 770 -5.83 8.20 1.72
CA LEU A 770 -5.54 6.95 2.40
C LEU A 770 -4.04 6.63 2.36
N ASN A 771 -3.43 6.77 1.19
CA ASN A 771 -1.99 6.55 1.02
C ASN A 771 -1.17 7.49 1.92
N ASP A 772 -1.48 8.78 1.93
CA ASP A 772 -0.71 9.79 2.67
C ASP A 772 -0.85 9.61 4.18
N ILE A 773 -2.07 9.34 4.66
CA ILE A 773 -2.27 9.12 6.11
C ILE A 773 -1.60 7.83 6.58
N LEU A 774 -1.66 6.76 5.79
CA LEU A 774 -1.00 5.49 6.12
C LEU A 774 0.52 5.64 6.15
N LEU A 775 1.09 6.36 5.20
CA LEU A 775 2.52 6.61 5.15
C LEU A 775 3.00 7.33 6.41
N VAL A 776 2.31 8.40 6.81
CA VAL A 776 2.63 9.16 8.02
C VAL A 776 2.38 8.33 9.29
N TYR A 777 1.35 7.50 9.31
CA TYR A 777 1.01 6.64 10.43
C TYR A 777 2.04 5.52 10.64
N ILE A 778 2.42 4.82 9.58
CA ILE A 778 3.34 3.68 9.62
C ILE A 778 4.78 4.16 9.85
N GLU A 779 5.23 5.14 9.08
CA GLU A 779 6.59 5.71 9.16
C GLU A 779 6.67 6.87 10.18
N LYS A 780 5.89 6.79 11.23
CA LYS A 780 5.82 7.77 12.33
C LYS A 780 7.18 8.14 12.91
N LYS A 781 8.13 7.20 12.95
CA LYS A 781 9.49 7.46 13.45
C LYS A 781 10.25 8.46 12.57
N ILE A 782 10.05 8.42 11.25
CA ILE A 782 10.63 9.37 10.30
C ILE A 782 9.89 10.71 10.43
N ALA A 783 8.56 10.69 10.36
CA ALA A 783 7.73 11.89 10.40
C ALA A 783 7.91 12.72 11.70
N LYS A 784 8.27 12.09 12.81
CA LYS A 784 8.57 12.77 14.08
C LYS A 784 9.85 13.60 14.05
N LYS A 785 10.79 13.30 13.15
CA LYS A 785 12.07 14.02 13.06
C LYS A 785 11.95 15.39 12.39
N PHE A 786 10.87 15.64 11.66
CA PHE A 786 10.68 16.90 10.94
C PHE A 786 10.33 18.05 11.89
N SER A 787 11.03 19.17 11.75
CA SER A 787 10.69 20.38 12.49
C SER A 787 9.40 20.99 11.94
N ILE A 788 8.63 21.64 12.79
CA ILE A 788 7.38 22.28 12.37
C ILE A 788 7.67 23.45 11.43
N ASP A 789 8.76 24.18 11.68
CA ASP A 789 9.17 25.31 10.85
C ASP A 789 9.46 24.87 9.41
N SER A 790 10.19 23.75 9.23
CA SER A 790 10.45 23.23 7.90
C SER A 790 9.18 22.78 7.17
N LEU A 791 8.19 22.24 7.90
CA LEU A 791 6.89 21.86 7.32
C LEU A 791 6.05 23.07 6.95
N VAL A 792 6.17 24.19 7.69
CA VAL A 792 5.55 25.46 7.33
C VAL A 792 6.15 25.98 6.01
N ASP A 793 7.47 25.94 5.89
CA ASP A 793 8.16 26.40 4.69
C ASP A 793 7.76 25.56 3.46
N ASP A 794 7.80 24.22 3.56
CA ASP A 794 7.33 23.33 2.48
C ASP A 794 5.86 23.58 2.08
N PHE A 795 5.00 23.81 3.08
CA PHE A 795 3.59 24.12 2.82
C PHE A 795 3.43 25.45 2.07
N CYS A 796 4.29 26.41 2.33
CA CYS A 796 4.31 27.70 1.62
C CYS A 796 4.79 27.54 0.18
N ASP A 797 5.82 26.72 -0.03
CA ASP A 797 6.44 26.46 -1.34
C ASP A 797 5.55 25.63 -2.28
N MET A 798 4.58 24.87 -1.73
CA MET A 798 3.69 24.01 -2.52
C MET A 798 2.88 24.81 -3.55
N GLN A 799 2.47 26.03 -3.24
CA GLN A 799 1.74 26.93 -4.14
C GLN A 799 1.80 28.38 -3.64
N GLU A 800 1.72 29.34 -4.57
CA GLU A 800 1.57 30.76 -4.21
C GLU A 800 0.30 30.99 -3.38
N ARG A 801 0.43 31.65 -2.24
CA ARG A 801 -0.65 31.92 -1.30
C ARG A 801 -0.88 33.39 -1.08
N ARG A 802 -2.13 33.79 -0.80
CA ARG A 802 -2.50 35.18 -0.52
C ARG A 802 -1.86 35.73 0.75
N SER A 803 -1.58 34.88 1.74
CA SER A 803 -0.96 35.28 3.01
C SER A 803 0.55 35.04 2.97
N LYS A 804 1.34 36.02 3.42
CA LYS A 804 2.79 35.85 3.66
C LYS A 804 3.04 35.08 4.96
N PHE A 805 4.12 34.27 4.97
CA PHE A 805 4.55 33.44 6.07
C PHE A 805 5.97 33.78 6.51
#